data_8a5a60e3067a73077e07619be472d49c
#
_entry.id   8a5a60e3067a73077e07619be472d49c
#
_cell.length_a   1.000
_cell.length_b   1.000
_cell.length_c   1.000
_cell.angle_alpha   90.00
_cell.angle_beta   90.00
_cell.angle_gamma   90.00
#
_symmetry.space_group_name_H-M   'P 1'
#
loop_
_entity.id
_entity.type
_entity.pdbx_description
1 polymer ?
#
loop_
_entity_poly.entity_id
_entity_poly.type
_entity_poly.pdbx_seq_one_letter_code
_entity_poly.pdbx_strand_id
1 'polypeptide(L)'
;MPDEPHESTTVATRKSDRRSSPRRAEYVVIECVTPQLDGGRYPVKRIVGDRVSVGADVIQAGHDTLGARVMCMGPDDGEWSASPMLYDFDTDRWYGAFVVDRIGRWKFTIEAWTDRFATWRSGLEKKVKAGQDVQLELSEGAQMARTASRSTRVATARASLLLTAKMLEDRRDTALEKRIQRALDEDLFALMQEHLRPSDLTRFPREITIVVDRELARAAAWYELFPRSQTTLVPGEPPRHGTFDDAAARLPRLAELGFDVVYLPPIHPIGRTFRKGKNNSLTPEADDVGSPWAIGNEQGGHDAIDPALGTLADFDRFVGAARGMGLEVALDYALQCSPDHPWVKEHPDWFNVRPDGSIQYAQNPPKKYQDIYPLNLWCDDRQALWNACRDIVLFWIGHGVTIFRVDNPHTKALAFWEWVIGEVQREHPETIFFAEAFTRPKRMNALAKLGFTMSYTYFTWKNSSWELREYLSELTHSPMVEYYRGNLFVNTPDILHEYLVHGGRPAFRVRLLLAATLSPLYGMYSGFELAENVPVREGSEEYADSEKYQLRPRNYEVEGNINSDIARINGIRRCHPAFQWNANLSFHTSENPTILFYRKARSEPVVQWTGSSPLHVPAAIAKSLGFGDDAGDDFLVAVNTDPRHVQETMVHVPIHDMGIDDDRPYVVRDLLSDARYTWRGVRNYVRLDPHETPGHVFLVERDAVRDLA
;
A
#
# COMPACT_ATOMS: atom_id res chain seq x y z
N MET A 1 56.67 40.93 18.44
CA MET A 1 56.18 42.27 18.91
C MET A 1 55.80 43.10 17.70
N PRO A 2 54.67 43.83 17.71
CA PRO A 2 53.59 43.87 18.74
C PRO A 2 52.24 43.41 18.22
N ASP A 3 51.35 43.21 19.19
CA ASP A 3 49.91 42.86 19.14
C ASP A 3 49.08 43.91 18.40
N GLU A 4 48.08 43.44 17.67
CA GLU A 4 46.86 44.19 17.35
C GLU A 4 45.64 43.46 17.87
N PRO A 5 44.62 44.13 18.39
CA PRO A 5 43.55 43.54 19.19
C PRO A 5 42.38 43.05 18.34
N HIS A 6 41.89 41.89 18.70
CA HIS A 6 40.62 41.34 18.18
C HIS A 6 39.42 42.20 18.65
N GLU A 7 38.74 42.86 17.75
CA GLU A 7 37.40 43.41 17.96
C GLU A 7 36.39 42.27 18.09
N SER A 8 35.80 42.15 19.27
CA SER A 8 34.68 41.26 19.53
C SER A 8 33.37 41.89 19.03
N THR A 9 32.85 41.36 17.95
CA THR A 9 31.51 41.72 17.45
C THR A 9 30.45 41.08 18.32
N THR A 10 29.86 41.88 19.22
CA THR A 10 28.74 41.47 20.06
C THR A 10 27.48 41.36 19.20
N VAL A 11 27.07 40.10 18.90
CA VAL A 11 25.77 39.83 18.28
C VAL A 11 24.68 40.06 19.33
N ALA A 12 23.94 41.16 19.19
CA ALA A 12 22.75 41.43 19.97
C ALA A 12 21.66 40.41 19.72
N THR A 13 21.49 39.49 20.65
CA THR A 13 20.35 38.57 20.68
C THR A 13 19.08 39.36 20.97
N ARG A 14 18.27 39.63 19.93
CA ARG A 14 16.88 40.07 20.09
C ARG A 14 16.11 38.94 20.77
N LYS A 15 15.86 39.07 22.08
CA LYS A 15 14.84 38.27 22.77
C LYS A 15 13.47 38.61 22.17
N SER A 16 12.94 37.72 21.35
CA SER A 16 11.53 37.74 21.02
C SER A 16 10.77 37.17 22.23
N ASP A 17 10.31 38.03 23.11
CA ASP A 17 9.29 37.71 24.11
C ASP A 17 7.97 37.41 23.37
N ARG A 18 7.85 36.22 22.76
CA ARG A 18 6.55 35.63 22.54
C ARG A 18 6.08 35.08 23.89
N ARG A 19 5.38 35.88 24.64
CA ARG A 19 4.53 35.42 25.75
C ARG A 19 3.57 34.39 25.11
N SER A 20 3.88 33.12 25.28
CA SER A 20 2.92 32.06 25.06
C SER A 20 1.73 32.34 25.97
N SER A 21 0.55 32.59 25.41
CA SER A 21 -0.69 32.54 26.17
C SER A 21 -0.68 31.28 27.03
N PRO A 22 -1.06 31.35 28.31
CA PRO A 22 -1.07 30.14 29.13
C PRO A 22 -1.92 29.11 28.42
N ARG A 23 -1.33 27.93 28.14
CA ARG A 23 -2.09 26.77 27.62
C ARG A 23 -3.25 26.57 28.57
N ARG A 24 -4.48 26.57 28.05
CA ARG A 24 -5.67 26.20 28.80
C ARG A 24 -5.34 24.87 29.47
N ALA A 25 -5.47 24.80 30.81
CA ALA A 25 -5.20 23.54 31.51
C ALA A 25 -6.15 22.49 30.95
N GLU A 26 -5.59 21.46 30.31
CA GLU A 26 -6.32 20.34 29.79
C GLU A 26 -6.59 19.38 30.96
N TYR A 27 -7.86 19.06 31.21
CA TYR A 27 -8.25 18.10 32.24
C TYR A 27 -8.02 16.65 31.82
N VAL A 28 -8.13 16.39 30.51
CA VAL A 28 -7.93 15.07 29.89
C VAL A 28 -6.74 15.18 28.94
N VAL A 29 -5.82 14.22 29.03
CA VAL A 29 -4.64 14.11 28.17
C VAL A 29 -4.86 12.97 27.18
N ILE A 30 -4.56 13.20 25.89
CA ILE A 30 -4.66 12.22 24.82
C ILE A 30 -3.26 11.98 24.27
N GLU A 31 -2.78 10.75 24.37
CA GLU A 31 -1.43 10.34 23.98
C GLU A 31 -1.45 9.08 23.11
N CYS A 32 -0.30 8.71 22.57
CA CYS A 32 -0.08 7.45 21.82
C CYS A 32 -1.12 7.19 20.73
N VAL A 33 -1.59 8.24 20.03
CA VAL A 33 -2.59 8.09 18.97
C VAL A 33 -2.04 7.25 17.80
N THR A 34 -2.81 6.27 17.37
CA THR A 34 -2.51 5.39 16.23
C THR A 34 -3.71 5.32 15.27
N PRO A 35 -3.47 5.11 13.94
CA PRO A 35 -2.18 5.05 13.26
C PRO A 35 -1.61 6.45 13.00
N GLN A 36 -0.29 6.60 13.05
CA GLN A 36 0.40 7.82 12.62
C GLN A 36 1.84 7.51 12.21
N LEU A 37 2.37 8.29 11.26
CA LEU A 37 3.75 8.18 10.79
C LEU A 37 4.54 9.44 11.17
N ASP A 38 5.70 9.23 11.81
CA ASP A 38 6.62 10.30 12.22
C ASP A 38 5.89 11.49 12.90
N GLY A 39 5.03 11.14 13.88
CA GLY A 39 4.24 12.12 14.61
C GLY A 39 3.18 12.85 13.79
N GLY A 40 2.66 12.21 12.74
CA GLY A 40 1.65 12.77 11.82
C GLY A 40 2.24 13.64 10.70
N ARG A 41 3.57 13.61 10.48
CA ARG A 41 4.23 14.32 9.37
C ARG A 41 3.81 13.74 8.01
N TYR A 42 3.69 12.42 7.92
CA TYR A 42 3.31 11.73 6.70
C TYR A 42 1.96 11.06 6.83
N PRO A 43 1.19 10.96 5.74
CA PRO A 43 -0.08 10.24 5.75
C PRO A 43 0.13 8.73 5.88
N VAL A 44 -0.79 8.06 6.57
CA VAL A 44 -0.96 6.61 6.46
C VAL A 44 -1.76 6.28 5.21
N LYS A 45 -1.62 5.06 4.69
CA LYS A 45 -2.30 4.63 3.46
C LYS A 45 -3.40 3.62 3.76
N ARG A 46 -4.52 3.79 3.07
CA ARG A 46 -5.65 2.83 3.09
C ARG A 46 -6.19 2.65 1.67
N ILE A 47 -7.06 1.70 1.52
CA ILE A 47 -7.80 1.46 0.28
C ILE A 47 -9.27 1.80 0.53
N VAL A 48 -9.98 2.24 -0.49
CA VAL A 48 -11.41 2.49 -0.43
C VAL A 48 -12.16 1.26 0.12
N GLY A 49 -13.04 1.49 1.09
CA GLY A 49 -13.75 0.43 1.81
C GLY A 49 -13.03 -0.08 3.06
N ASP A 50 -11.77 0.25 3.28
CA ASP A 50 -11.05 -0.18 4.48
C ASP A 50 -11.67 0.41 5.75
N ARG A 51 -11.68 -0.40 6.80
CA ARG A 51 -11.99 0.03 8.16
C ARG A 51 -10.69 0.43 8.87
N VAL A 52 -10.61 1.69 9.27
CA VAL A 52 -9.44 2.25 9.97
C VAL A 52 -9.58 1.99 11.46
N SER A 53 -8.66 1.22 12.05
CA SER A 53 -8.55 1.06 13.49
C SER A 53 -7.79 2.25 14.09
N VAL A 54 -8.39 2.93 15.04
CA VAL A 54 -7.81 4.07 15.77
C VAL A 54 -7.63 3.71 17.23
N GLY A 55 -6.48 4.03 17.82
CA GLY A 55 -6.24 3.84 19.23
C GLY A 55 -5.63 5.06 19.89
N ALA A 56 -5.86 5.20 21.20
CA ALA A 56 -5.23 6.25 22.01
C ALA A 56 -5.22 5.87 23.48
N ASP A 57 -4.25 6.42 24.19
CA ASP A 57 -4.22 6.47 25.63
C ASP A 57 -4.90 7.76 26.09
N VAL A 58 -5.94 7.64 26.94
CA VAL A 58 -6.69 8.80 27.45
C VAL A 58 -6.59 8.81 28.95
N ILE A 59 -5.99 9.84 29.49
CA ILE A 59 -5.54 9.93 30.89
C ILE A 59 -6.19 11.11 31.57
N GLN A 60 -6.66 10.91 32.81
CA GLN A 60 -7.19 11.96 33.67
C GLN A 60 -6.81 11.69 35.13
N ALA A 61 -6.69 12.76 35.92
CA ALA A 61 -6.56 12.65 37.36
C ALA A 61 -7.92 12.32 38.02
N GLY A 62 -7.95 11.34 38.97
CA GLY A 62 -9.16 10.97 39.71
C GLY A 62 -9.71 9.62 39.29
N HIS A 63 -11.00 9.38 39.58
CA HIS A 63 -11.66 8.10 39.38
C HIS A 63 -12.92 8.23 38.49
N ASP A 64 -13.06 9.36 37.82
CA ASP A 64 -14.20 9.60 36.94
C ASP A 64 -14.10 8.74 35.68
N THR A 65 -15.25 8.31 35.19
CA THR A 65 -15.34 7.62 33.90
C THR A 65 -15.03 8.60 32.78
N LEU A 66 -14.23 8.16 31.82
CA LEU A 66 -13.91 8.92 30.62
C LEU A 66 -14.84 8.53 29.48
N GLY A 67 -15.02 9.45 28.55
CA GLY A 67 -15.58 9.20 27.22
C GLY A 67 -14.59 9.62 26.15
N ALA A 68 -14.55 8.90 25.04
CA ALA A 68 -13.73 9.23 23.88
C ALA A 68 -14.45 8.92 22.57
N ARG A 69 -14.10 9.66 21.52
CA ARG A 69 -14.60 9.42 20.17
C ARG A 69 -13.55 9.76 19.11
N VAL A 70 -13.57 9.02 18.03
CA VAL A 70 -12.85 9.36 16.81
C VAL A 70 -13.69 10.37 16.04
N MET A 71 -13.04 11.44 15.60
CA MET A 71 -13.57 12.40 14.63
C MET A 71 -12.88 12.14 13.30
N CYS A 72 -13.65 11.93 12.23
CA CYS A 72 -13.13 11.75 10.88
C CYS A 72 -13.82 12.67 9.88
N MET A 73 -13.10 12.99 8.80
CA MET A 73 -13.57 13.87 7.73
C MET A 73 -13.01 13.38 6.41
N GLY A 74 -13.87 13.08 5.45
CA GLY A 74 -13.50 12.68 4.10
C GLY A 74 -13.07 13.87 3.22
N PRO A 75 -12.61 13.61 1.99
CA PRO A 75 -12.04 14.64 1.11
C PRO A 75 -12.99 15.80 0.82
N ASP A 76 -14.28 15.57 0.65
CA ASP A 76 -15.27 16.59 0.28
C ASP A 76 -16.27 16.90 1.40
N ASP A 77 -16.00 16.43 2.62
CA ASP A 77 -16.89 16.64 3.76
C ASP A 77 -16.73 18.06 4.32
N GLY A 78 -17.83 18.74 4.51
CA GLY A 78 -17.84 20.05 5.17
C GLY A 78 -17.83 19.98 6.69
N GLU A 79 -18.13 18.81 7.28
CA GLU A 79 -18.26 18.59 8.71
C GLU A 79 -17.59 17.30 9.17
N TRP A 80 -17.21 17.27 10.44
CA TRP A 80 -16.62 16.09 11.07
C TRP A 80 -17.69 15.08 11.45
N SER A 81 -17.48 13.82 11.08
CA SER A 81 -18.24 12.68 11.59
C SER A 81 -17.60 12.14 12.86
N ALA A 82 -18.41 11.59 13.76
CA ALA A 82 -17.96 11.06 15.03
C ALA A 82 -18.31 9.58 15.19
N SER A 83 -17.35 8.78 15.68
CA SER A 83 -17.56 7.38 16.07
C SER A 83 -17.09 7.17 17.50
N PRO A 84 -17.86 6.47 18.36
CA PRO A 84 -17.47 6.22 19.75
C PRO A 84 -16.20 5.35 19.81
N MET A 85 -15.40 5.53 20.87
CA MET A 85 -14.29 4.65 21.20
C MET A 85 -14.67 3.76 22.39
N LEU A 86 -14.14 2.55 22.40
CA LEU A 86 -14.31 1.54 23.45
C LEU A 86 -13.03 1.50 24.28
N TYR A 87 -13.18 1.50 25.59
CA TYR A 87 -12.08 1.32 26.53
C TYR A 87 -11.84 -0.17 26.80
N ASP A 88 -10.61 -0.59 26.67
CA ASP A 88 -10.18 -1.94 27.07
C ASP A 88 -9.34 -1.86 28.34
N PHE A 89 -9.81 -2.56 29.37
CA PHE A 89 -9.21 -2.53 30.71
C PHE A 89 -7.84 -3.24 30.74
N ASP A 90 -7.68 -4.30 29.96
CA ASP A 90 -6.46 -5.12 30.01
C ASP A 90 -5.27 -4.41 29.36
N THR A 91 -5.52 -3.62 28.32
CA THR A 91 -4.49 -2.82 27.64
C THR A 91 -4.44 -1.37 28.12
N ASP A 92 -5.36 -0.95 29.00
CA ASP A 92 -5.56 0.43 29.47
C ASP A 92 -5.61 1.43 28.31
N ARG A 93 -6.37 1.08 27.25
CA ARG A 93 -6.34 1.82 26.00
C ARG A 93 -7.74 1.95 25.38
N TRP A 94 -7.94 3.04 24.65
CA TRP A 94 -9.16 3.32 23.89
C TRP A 94 -9.01 2.94 22.43
N TYR A 95 -10.02 2.28 21.87
CA TYR A 95 -10.09 1.82 20.50
C TYR A 95 -11.35 2.31 19.82
N GLY A 96 -11.22 2.81 18.61
CA GLY A 96 -12.33 3.22 17.75
C GLY A 96 -12.08 2.82 16.30
N ALA A 97 -13.10 2.96 15.47
CA ALA A 97 -12.96 2.69 14.04
C ALA A 97 -13.91 3.56 13.22
N PHE A 98 -13.55 3.75 11.94
CA PHE A 98 -14.40 4.31 10.91
C PHE A 98 -14.05 3.70 9.55
N VAL A 99 -14.95 3.82 8.58
CA VAL A 99 -14.74 3.31 7.22
C VAL A 99 -14.38 4.47 6.30
N VAL A 100 -13.38 4.28 5.44
CA VAL A 100 -13.02 5.22 4.37
C VAL A 100 -13.71 4.78 3.07
N ASP A 101 -14.83 5.40 2.74
CA ASP A 101 -15.76 4.96 1.70
C ASP A 101 -15.50 5.54 0.30
N ARG A 102 -14.47 6.39 0.15
CA ARG A 102 -14.08 7.01 -1.12
C ARG A 102 -12.60 7.37 -1.15
N ILE A 103 -12.03 7.40 -2.35
CA ILE A 103 -10.63 7.76 -2.60
C ILE A 103 -10.35 9.23 -2.28
N GLY A 104 -9.11 9.53 -1.92
CA GLY A 104 -8.63 10.89 -1.65
C GLY A 104 -8.03 11.06 -0.25
N ARG A 105 -7.94 12.30 0.22
CA ARG A 105 -7.30 12.63 1.49
C ARG A 105 -8.32 12.77 2.61
N TRP A 106 -8.30 11.83 3.54
CA TRP A 106 -9.07 11.83 4.77
C TRP A 106 -8.25 12.41 5.91
N LYS A 107 -8.96 12.85 6.95
CA LYS A 107 -8.37 13.29 8.22
C LYS A 107 -9.09 12.66 9.38
N PHE A 108 -8.37 12.37 10.45
CA PHE A 108 -8.98 12.01 11.72
C PHE A 108 -8.26 12.67 12.89
N THR A 109 -8.97 12.78 14.01
CA THR A 109 -8.46 13.17 15.30
C THR A 109 -9.30 12.53 16.41
N ILE A 110 -8.94 12.75 17.67
CA ILE A 110 -9.64 12.17 18.81
C ILE A 110 -10.13 13.30 19.70
N GLU A 111 -11.33 13.12 20.23
CA GLU A 111 -11.89 13.94 21.31
C GLU A 111 -12.15 13.05 22.52
N ALA A 112 -11.83 13.57 23.72
CA ALA A 112 -12.04 12.88 24.98
C ALA A 112 -12.51 13.86 26.06
N TRP A 113 -13.24 13.35 27.04
CA TRP A 113 -13.86 14.15 28.10
C TRP A 113 -14.13 13.31 29.35
N THR A 114 -14.43 13.98 30.47
CA THR A 114 -15.02 13.34 31.67
C THR A 114 -16.49 13.03 31.38
N ASP A 115 -16.84 11.75 31.38
CA ASP A 115 -18.24 11.33 31.29
C ASP A 115 -18.92 11.41 32.66
N ARG A 116 -19.42 12.60 32.95
CA ARG A 116 -20.09 12.86 34.23
C ARG A 116 -21.34 12.03 34.45
N PHE A 117 -22.07 11.69 33.37
CA PHE A 117 -23.26 10.88 33.50
C PHE A 117 -22.91 9.41 33.75
N ALA A 118 -21.93 8.87 33.07
CA ALA A 118 -21.46 7.51 33.32
C ALA A 118 -20.85 7.38 34.72
N THR A 119 -20.06 8.36 35.17
CA THR A 119 -19.52 8.43 36.54
C THR A 119 -20.64 8.40 37.58
N TRP A 120 -21.61 9.30 37.43
CA TRP A 120 -22.79 9.38 38.30
C TRP A 120 -23.59 8.06 38.31
N ARG A 121 -23.88 7.49 37.14
CA ARG A 121 -24.61 6.24 36.97
C ARG A 121 -23.93 5.08 37.69
N SER A 122 -22.62 4.93 37.50
CA SER A 122 -21.81 3.91 38.19
C SER A 122 -21.82 4.10 39.72
N GLY A 123 -21.72 5.36 40.18
CA GLY A 123 -21.82 5.71 41.59
C GLY A 123 -23.17 5.37 42.16
N LEU A 124 -24.26 5.72 41.48
CA LEU A 124 -25.65 5.41 41.87
C LEU A 124 -25.87 3.89 41.98
N GLU A 125 -25.42 3.12 40.98
CA GLU A 125 -25.57 1.66 40.98
C GLU A 125 -24.87 1.02 42.19
N LYS A 126 -23.65 1.46 42.53
CA LYS A 126 -22.89 0.96 43.69
C LYS A 126 -23.58 1.31 45.00
N LYS A 127 -24.12 2.54 45.14
CA LYS A 127 -24.83 2.99 46.32
C LYS A 127 -26.16 2.22 46.51
N VAL A 128 -26.90 1.99 45.44
CA VAL A 128 -28.13 1.18 45.46
C VAL A 128 -27.84 -0.26 45.90
N LYS A 129 -26.79 -0.91 45.33
CA LYS A 129 -26.36 -2.23 45.72
C LYS A 129 -25.93 -2.31 47.20
N ALA A 130 -25.39 -1.22 47.74
CA ALA A 130 -24.99 -1.11 49.15
C ALA A 130 -26.16 -0.70 50.08
N GLY A 131 -27.38 -0.54 49.58
CA GLY A 131 -28.54 -0.15 50.39
C GLY A 131 -28.48 1.28 50.95
N GLN A 132 -27.71 2.17 50.37
CA GLN A 132 -27.57 3.55 50.80
C GLN A 132 -28.75 4.42 50.36
N ASP A 133 -28.99 5.53 51.04
CA ASP A 133 -29.93 6.56 50.56
C ASP A 133 -29.36 7.24 49.32
N VAL A 134 -30.14 7.26 48.24
CA VAL A 134 -29.77 7.80 46.91
C VAL A 134 -30.62 8.97 46.47
N GLN A 135 -31.31 9.65 47.43
CA GLN A 135 -32.17 10.79 47.06
C GLN A 135 -31.43 11.96 46.47
N LEU A 136 -30.20 12.19 46.96
CA LEU A 136 -29.35 13.26 46.42
C LEU A 136 -28.87 12.92 45.00
N GLU A 137 -28.42 11.68 44.80
CA GLU A 137 -27.95 11.21 43.48
C GLU A 137 -29.07 11.29 42.42
N LEU A 138 -30.29 10.90 42.79
CA LEU A 138 -31.46 11.05 41.88
C LEU A 138 -31.75 12.51 41.52
N SER A 139 -31.55 13.43 42.47
CA SER A 139 -31.70 14.86 42.21
C SER A 139 -30.56 15.40 41.30
N GLU A 140 -29.36 14.93 41.46
CA GLU A 140 -28.20 15.24 40.56
C GLU A 140 -28.49 14.73 39.13
N GLY A 141 -28.97 13.48 38.99
CA GLY A 141 -29.38 12.92 37.71
C GLY A 141 -30.43 13.73 37.01
N ALA A 142 -31.44 14.20 37.77
CA ALA A 142 -32.47 15.09 37.25
C ALA A 142 -31.90 16.43 36.71
N GLN A 143 -30.92 16.99 37.40
CA GLN A 143 -30.24 18.22 36.97
C GLN A 143 -29.47 17.99 35.68
N MET A 144 -28.73 16.84 35.57
CA MET A 144 -28.04 16.48 34.35
C MET A 144 -29.02 16.30 33.16
N ALA A 145 -30.15 15.62 33.35
CA ALA A 145 -31.17 15.46 32.34
C ALA A 145 -31.73 16.80 31.87
N ARG A 146 -31.96 17.76 32.80
CA ARG A 146 -32.35 19.14 32.41
C ARG A 146 -31.30 19.86 31.62
N THR A 147 -30.03 19.66 31.97
CA THR A 147 -28.90 20.26 31.24
C THR A 147 -28.85 19.73 29.82
N ALA A 148 -28.94 18.41 29.65
CA ALA A 148 -29.02 17.76 28.35
C ALA A 148 -30.22 18.24 27.51
N SER A 149 -31.41 18.39 28.15
CA SER A 149 -32.60 18.89 27.47
C SER A 149 -32.47 20.30 26.88
N ARG A 150 -31.60 21.14 27.47
CA ARG A 150 -31.31 22.49 26.96
C ARG A 150 -30.34 22.46 25.79
N SER A 151 -29.50 21.42 25.71
CA SER A 151 -28.48 21.27 24.69
C SER A 151 -29.00 20.67 23.39
N THR A 152 -30.10 19.89 23.45
CA THR A 152 -30.64 19.21 22.27
C THR A 152 -31.61 20.10 21.49
N ARG A 153 -31.52 20.00 20.13
CA ARG A 153 -32.49 20.59 19.18
C ARG A 153 -33.64 19.62 18.84
N VAL A 154 -33.50 18.33 19.17
CA VAL A 154 -34.48 17.28 18.87
C VAL A 154 -35.65 17.37 19.87
N ALA A 155 -36.83 17.67 19.39
CA ALA A 155 -37.99 17.92 20.26
C ALA A 155 -38.40 16.69 21.10
N THR A 156 -38.36 15.50 20.53
CA THR A 156 -38.64 14.22 21.20
C THR A 156 -37.65 13.91 22.30
N ALA A 157 -36.36 14.07 22.03
CA ALA A 157 -35.30 13.90 23.00
C ALA A 157 -35.43 14.90 24.17
N ARG A 158 -35.71 16.17 23.86
CA ARG A 158 -35.95 17.20 24.88
C ARG A 158 -37.14 16.82 25.78
N ALA A 159 -38.27 16.36 25.22
CA ALA A 159 -39.43 15.96 25.98
C ALA A 159 -39.13 14.76 26.89
N SER A 160 -38.45 13.75 26.39
CA SER A 160 -38.01 12.56 27.14
C SER A 160 -37.10 12.92 28.29
N LEU A 161 -36.11 13.79 28.08
CA LEU A 161 -35.17 14.26 29.11
C LEU A 161 -35.87 15.06 30.20
N LEU A 162 -36.80 15.93 29.83
CA LEU A 162 -37.60 16.72 30.81
C LEU A 162 -38.54 15.81 31.62
N LEU A 163 -39.19 14.80 30.97
CA LEU A 163 -39.99 13.83 31.67
C LEU A 163 -39.17 13.00 32.67
N THR A 164 -37.96 12.54 32.22
CA THR A 164 -37.00 11.86 33.08
C THR A 164 -36.58 12.71 34.28
N ALA A 165 -36.23 13.97 34.05
CA ALA A 165 -35.89 14.87 35.15
C ALA A 165 -37.01 15.00 36.19
N LYS A 166 -38.26 15.18 35.71
CA LYS A 166 -39.44 15.24 36.59
C LYS A 166 -39.67 13.93 37.35
N MET A 167 -39.49 12.79 36.69
CA MET A 167 -39.63 11.48 37.31
C MET A 167 -38.56 11.25 38.39
N LEU A 168 -37.30 11.60 38.14
CA LEU A 168 -36.21 11.46 39.10
C LEU A 168 -36.36 12.34 40.35
N GLU A 169 -37.14 13.43 40.30
CA GLU A 169 -37.46 14.31 41.43
C GLU A 169 -38.69 13.93 42.23
N ASP A 170 -39.48 12.96 41.77
CA ASP A 170 -40.68 12.54 42.46
C ASP A 170 -40.34 11.83 43.80
N ARG A 171 -40.63 12.48 44.92
CA ARG A 171 -40.22 12.02 46.26
C ARG A 171 -41.26 11.12 46.94
N ARG A 172 -42.29 10.66 46.26
CA ARG A 172 -43.26 9.71 46.85
C ARG A 172 -42.58 8.36 47.11
N ASP A 173 -42.83 7.75 48.26
CA ASP A 173 -42.18 6.50 48.66
C ASP A 173 -42.35 5.36 47.65
N THR A 174 -43.52 5.23 47.05
CA THR A 174 -43.84 4.23 46.03
C THR A 174 -43.11 4.46 44.68
N ALA A 175 -42.41 5.58 44.58
CA ALA A 175 -41.73 5.98 43.31
C ALA A 175 -40.23 5.66 43.32
N LEU A 176 -39.61 5.30 44.47
CA LEU A 176 -38.13 5.16 44.56
C LEU A 176 -37.60 4.11 43.62
N GLU A 177 -38.14 2.90 43.61
CA GLU A 177 -37.68 1.80 42.75
C GLU A 177 -37.82 2.17 41.24
N LYS A 178 -38.92 2.77 40.85
CA LYS A 178 -39.13 3.25 39.46
C LYS A 178 -38.17 4.36 39.06
N ARG A 179 -37.81 5.23 39.99
CA ARG A 179 -36.82 6.31 39.79
C ARG A 179 -35.40 5.70 39.58
N ILE A 180 -35.03 4.74 40.40
CA ILE A 180 -33.77 4.01 40.26
C ILE A 180 -33.74 3.27 38.92
N GLN A 181 -34.79 2.55 38.58
CA GLN A 181 -34.89 1.82 37.33
C GLN A 181 -34.71 2.80 36.12
N ARG A 182 -35.42 3.95 36.14
CA ARG A 182 -35.25 4.95 35.08
C ARG A 182 -33.87 5.58 35.04
N ALA A 183 -33.26 5.83 36.18
CA ALA A 183 -31.89 6.38 36.31
C ALA A 183 -30.82 5.44 35.71
N LEU A 184 -31.04 4.12 35.81
CA LEU A 184 -30.13 3.08 35.33
C LEU A 184 -30.54 2.52 33.95
N ASP A 185 -31.59 3.05 33.32
CA ASP A 185 -32.10 2.64 32.03
C ASP A 185 -31.08 2.90 30.92
N GLU A 186 -30.87 1.92 30.04
CA GLU A 186 -29.93 2.02 28.91
C GLU A 186 -30.41 3.05 27.87
N ASP A 187 -31.72 3.20 27.63
CA ASP A 187 -32.23 4.22 26.73
C ASP A 187 -31.96 5.63 27.26
N LEU A 188 -31.99 5.83 28.58
CA LEU A 188 -31.57 7.10 29.16
C LEU A 188 -30.06 7.30 29.01
N PHE A 189 -29.26 6.27 29.20
CA PHE A 189 -27.83 6.35 29.01
C PHE A 189 -27.48 6.78 27.58
N ALA A 190 -28.04 6.14 26.58
CA ALA A 190 -27.85 6.48 25.18
C ALA A 190 -28.26 7.95 24.87
N LEU A 191 -29.42 8.36 25.40
CA LEU A 191 -29.94 9.72 25.23
C LEU A 191 -29.04 10.76 25.88
N MET A 192 -28.45 10.45 27.03
CA MET A 192 -27.53 11.34 27.73
C MET A 192 -26.18 11.42 27.01
N GLN A 193 -25.67 10.32 26.50
CA GLN A 193 -24.44 10.29 25.67
C GLN A 193 -24.57 11.16 24.44
N GLU A 194 -25.72 11.16 23.80
CA GLU A 194 -25.96 11.97 22.60
C GLU A 194 -26.13 13.47 22.89
N HIS A 195 -26.76 13.81 24.02
CA HIS A 195 -27.25 15.16 24.22
C HIS A 195 -26.63 15.94 25.39
N LEU A 196 -25.92 15.28 26.31
CA LEU A 196 -25.19 15.96 27.38
C LEU A 196 -23.80 16.42 26.88
N ARG A 197 -23.65 17.71 26.66
CA ARG A 197 -22.37 18.24 26.16
C ARG A 197 -21.31 18.20 27.27
N PRO A 198 -20.13 17.66 26.97
CA PRO A 198 -18.99 17.71 27.88
C PRO A 198 -18.58 19.17 28.19
N SER A 199 -18.19 19.45 29.43
CA SER A 199 -17.70 20.77 29.82
C SER A 199 -16.18 20.93 29.69
N ASP A 200 -15.45 19.82 29.58
CA ASP A 200 -14.01 19.68 29.60
C ASP A 200 -13.48 18.92 28.35
N LEU A 201 -14.21 19.04 27.23
CA LEU A 201 -13.84 18.40 25.97
C LEU A 201 -12.41 18.80 25.58
N THR A 202 -11.55 17.82 25.46
CA THR A 202 -10.19 17.92 24.93
C THR A 202 -10.14 17.27 23.56
N ARG A 203 -9.51 17.97 22.62
CA ARG A 203 -9.26 17.45 21.27
C ARG A 203 -7.76 17.25 21.07
N PHE A 204 -7.36 16.10 20.56
CA PHE A 204 -5.98 15.87 20.19
C PHE A 204 -5.50 16.96 19.21
N PRO A 205 -4.35 17.60 19.45
CA PRO A 205 -3.97 18.85 18.76
C PRO A 205 -3.57 18.67 17.30
N ARG A 206 -3.53 17.42 16.81
CA ARG A 206 -3.15 17.11 15.43
C ARG A 206 -4.30 16.46 14.70
N GLU A 207 -4.42 16.80 13.42
CA GLU A 207 -5.22 16.07 12.45
C GLU A 207 -4.30 15.12 11.70
N ILE A 208 -4.55 13.83 11.82
CA ILE A 208 -3.76 12.79 11.13
C ILE A 208 -4.35 12.58 9.75
N THR A 209 -3.49 12.66 8.73
CA THR A 209 -3.91 12.47 7.33
C THR A 209 -3.85 10.99 6.94
N ILE A 210 -4.87 10.54 6.20
CA ILE A 210 -4.92 9.23 5.54
C ILE A 210 -5.05 9.49 4.04
N VAL A 211 -4.21 8.84 3.25
CA VAL A 211 -4.40 8.74 1.79
C VAL A 211 -5.15 7.45 1.50
N VAL A 212 -6.30 7.58 0.87
CA VAL A 212 -7.15 6.47 0.48
C VAL A 212 -7.04 6.29 -1.02
N ASP A 213 -6.45 5.17 -1.43
CA ASP A 213 -6.26 4.80 -2.83
C ASP A 213 -7.37 3.85 -3.30
N ARG A 214 -7.46 3.64 -4.60
CA ARG A 214 -8.35 2.66 -5.23
C ARG A 214 -7.83 1.22 -5.04
N GLU A 215 -8.68 0.22 -5.24
CA GLU A 215 -8.38 -1.21 -5.00
C GLU A 215 -7.16 -1.72 -5.75
N LEU A 216 -6.93 -1.25 -6.98
CA LEU A 216 -5.78 -1.62 -7.81
C LEU A 216 -4.43 -1.28 -7.16
N ALA A 217 -4.40 -0.30 -6.25
CA ALA A 217 -3.21 0.04 -5.46
C ALA A 217 -2.86 -1.00 -4.39
N ARG A 218 -3.83 -1.89 -4.03
CA ARG A 218 -3.61 -2.99 -3.08
C ARG A 218 -3.30 -4.31 -3.76
N ALA A 219 -4.05 -4.65 -4.83
CA ALA A 219 -3.97 -5.94 -5.48
C ALA A 219 -4.01 -5.80 -7.00
N ALA A 220 -2.95 -6.24 -7.66
CA ALA A 220 -2.85 -6.23 -9.12
C ALA A 220 -1.76 -7.19 -9.62
N ALA A 221 -1.99 -7.78 -10.79
CA ALA A 221 -1.00 -8.50 -11.58
C ALA A 221 -0.55 -7.63 -12.75
N TRP A 222 0.75 -7.35 -12.83
CA TRP A 222 1.35 -6.44 -13.81
C TRP A 222 2.10 -7.19 -14.91
N TYR A 223 1.98 -6.69 -16.13
CA TYR A 223 2.74 -7.21 -17.28
C TYR A 223 3.42 -6.06 -18.03
N GLU A 224 4.74 -6.09 -18.10
CA GLU A 224 5.54 -5.10 -18.82
C GLU A 224 5.81 -5.58 -20.23
N LEU A 225 5.53 -4.74 -21.23
CA LEU A 225 5.83 -5.03 -22.64
C LEU A 225 6.31 -3.79 -23.41
N PHE A 226 7.19 -4.02 -24.37
CA PHE A 226 7.63 -3.02 -25.32
C PHE A 226 6.73 -3.05 -26.55
N PRO A 227 5.93 -2.01 -26.85
CA PRO A 227 5.05 -1.99 -28.01
C PRO A 227 5.81 -2.22 -29.31
N ARG A 228 7.02 -1.69 -29.42
CA ARG A 228 7.88 -1.81 -30.61
C ARG A 228 8.28 -3.25 -30.98
N SER A 229 8.19 -4.19 -30.03
CA SER A 229 8.51 -5.59 -30.24
C SER A 229 7.28 -6.50 -30.40
N GLN A 230 6.06 -5.96 -30.35
CA GLN A 230 4.82 -6.74 -30.42
C GLN A 230 4.41 -7.06 -31.86
N THR A 231 5.31 -7.65 -32.63
CA THR A 231 5.07 -8.05 -34.01
C THR A 231 5.16 -9.56 -34.18
N THR A 232 4.56 -10.06 -35.27
CA THR A 232 4.69 -11.48 -35.62
C THR A 232 6.08 -11.76 -36.18
N LEU A 233 6.74 -12.79 -35.65
CA LEU A 233 7.98 -13.32 -36.21
C LEU A 233 7.71 -13.92 -37.60
N VAL A 234 8.44 -13.42 -38.60
CA VAL A 234 8.45 -14.01 -39.95
C VAL A 234 9.80 -14.70 -40.16
N PRO A 235 9.87 -16.00 -40.29
CA PRO A 235 11.14 -16.72 -40.47
C PRO A 235 11.92 -16.19 -41.68
N GLY A 236 13.18 -15.78 -41.44
CA GLY A 236 14.07 -15.31 -42.51
C GLY A 236 13.96 -13.80 -42.81
N GLU A 237 13.05 -13.07 -42.18
CA GLU A 237 12.95 -11.62 -42.31
C GLU A 237 13.50 -10.92 -41.06
N PRO A 238 14.09 -9.71 -41.20
CA PRO A 238 14.48 -8.90 -40.05
C PRO A 238 13.25 -8.45 -39.25
N PRO A 239 13.37 -8.26 -37.93
CA PRO A 239 12.26 -7.79 -37.11
C PRO A 239 11.74 -6.45 -37.59
N ARG A 240 10.42 -6.32 -37.77
CA ARG A 240 9.74 -5.08 -38.04
C ARG A 240 9.49 -4.32 -36.72
N HIS A 241 9.59 -2.99 -36.75
CA HIS A 241 9.15 -2.14 -35.62
C HIS A 241 7.64 -2.29 -35.41
N GLY A 242 7.22 -2.63 -34.19
CA GLY A 242 5.82 -2.73 -33.82
C GLY A 242 5.17 -1.37 -33.59
N THR A 243 3.84 -1.35 -33.68
CA THR A 243 2.97 -0.20 -33.48
C THR A 243 2.05 -0.42 -32.29
N PHE A 244 1.24 0.59 -31.92
CA PHE A 244 0.17 0.41 -30.91
C PHE A 244 -0.90 -0.59 -31.38
N ASP A 245 -1.17 -0.69 -32.69
CA ASP A 245 -2.11 -1.69 -33.20
C ASP A 245 -1.54 -3.11 -33.04
N ASP A 246 -0.22 -3.30 -33.27
CA ASP A 246 0.44 -4.57 -32.98
C ASP A 246 0.40 -4.91 -31.49
N ALA A 247 0.64 -3.96 -30.62
CA ALA A 247 0.55 -4.15 -29.17
C ALA A 247 -0.89 -4.42 -28.71
N ALA A 248 -1.88 -3.77 -29.32
CA ALA A 248 -3.30 -4.02 -29.02
C ALA A 248 -3.72 -5.46 -29.33
N ALA A 249 -3.13 -6.07 -30.34
CA ALA A 249 -3.40 -7.50 -30.66
C ALA A 249 -2.96 -8.46 -29.54
N ARG A 250 -2.07 -8.03 -28.62
CA ARG A 250 -1.62 -8.82 -27.47
C ARG A 250 -2.60 -8.76 -26.28
N LEU A 251 -3.38 -7.67 -26.15
CA LEU A 251 -4.23 -7.37 -25.00
C LEU A 251 -5.24 -8.49 -24.66
N PRO A 252 -5.95 -9.11 -25.62
CA PRO A 252 -6.89 -10.19 -25.30
C PRO A 252 -6.22 -11.33 -24.54
N ARG A 253 -5.02 -11.71 -24.97
CA ARG A 253 -4.28 -12.80 -24.32
C ARG A 253 -3.83 -12.44 -22.90
N LEU A 254 -3.43 -11.20 -22.67
CA LEU A 254 -3.04 -10.74 -21.33
C LEU A 254 -4.25 -10.70 -20.38
N ALA A 255 -5.42 -10.30 -20.86
CA ALA A 255 -6.66 -10.37 -20.11
C ALA A 255 -7.06 -11.81 -19.75
N GLU A 256 -6.94 -12.76 -20.71
CA GLU A 256 -7.17 -14.20 -20.48
C GLU A 256 -6.19 -14.78 -19.45
N LEU A 257 -4.93 -14.36 -19.47
CA LEU A 257 -3.91 -14.76 -18.49
C LEU A 257 -4.18 -14.16 -17.10
N GLY A 258 -5.11 -13.21 -16.99
CA GLY A 258 -5.55 -12.62 -15.74
C GLY A 258 -4.67 -11.49 -15.22
N PHE A 259 -3.99 -10.75 -16.09
CA PHE A 259 -3.34 -9.50 -15.72
C PHE A 259 -4.35 -8.37 -15.53
N ASP A 260 -3.94 -7.35 -14.78
CA ASP A 260 -4.75 -6.17 -14.46
C ASP A 260 -4.14 -4.91 -15.07
N VAL A 261 -2.80 -4.84 -15.15
CA VAL A 261 -2.06 -3.68 -15.63
C VAL A 261 -1.07 -4.07 -16.71
N VAL A 262 -1.11 -3.33 -17.82
CA VAL A 262 -0.11 -3.39 -18.91
C VAL A 262 0.80 -2.18 -18.78
N TYR A 263 2.05 -2.42 -18.40
CA TYR A 263 3.07 -1.37 -18.26
C TYR A 263 3.90 -1.25 -19.53
N LEU A 264 3.97 -0.03 -20.06
CA LEU A 264 4.75 0.34 -21.24
C LEU A 264 5.99 1.13 -20.81
N PRO A 265 7.22 0.72 -21.20
CA PRO A 265 8.39 1.57 -21.19
C PRO A 265 8.14 2.87 -21.98
N PRO A 266 9.04 3.89 -21.90
CA PRO A 266 8.78 5.16 -22.55
C PRO A 266 8.40 5.00 -24.03
N ILE A 267 7.32 5.68 -24.44
CA ILE A 267 6.73 5.62 -25.78
C ILE A 267 7.05 6.88 -26.62
N HIS A 268 7.98 7.68 -26.12
CA HIS A 268 8.33 8.99 -26.65
C HIS A 268 9.39 8.90 -27.76
N PRO A 269 9.55 9.94 -28.58
CA PRO A 269 10.63 10.01 -29.56
C PRO A 269 11.99 9.78 -28.92
N ILE A 270 12.82 8.96 -29.55
CA ILE A 270 14.14 8.56 -29.01
C ILE A 270 15.23 9.43 -29.62
N GLY A 271 16.18 9.93 -28.80
CA GLY A 271 17.32 10.70 -29.23
C GLY A 271 18.24 9.95 -30.20
N ARG A 272 18.99 10.72 -31.00
CA ARG A 272 19.96 10.20 -31.99
C ARG A 272 21.40 10.37 -31.55
N THR A 273 21.69 11.47 -30.86
CA THR A 273 23.03 11.77 -30.34
C THR A 273 23.40 10.79 -29.23
N PHE A 274 24.55 10.13 -29.37
CA PHE A 274 25.02 9.07 -28.48
C PHE A 274 24.08 7.85 -28.36
N ARG A 275 23.21 7.62 -29.36
CA ARG A 275 22.29 6.49 -29.41
C ARG A 275 23.03 5.19 -29.11
N LYS A 276 22.39 4.32 -28.35
CA LYS A 276 22.92 2.99 -28.04
C LYS A 276 22.53 1.98 -29.13
N GLY A 277 23.47 1.14 -29.51
CA GLY A 277 23.23 0.00 -30.38
C GLY A 277 22.90 -1.28 -29.59
N LYS A 278 22.72 -2.39 -30.32
CA LYS A 278 22.42 -3.72 -29.77
C LYS A 278 23.34 -4.07 -28.60
N ASN A 279 22.78 -4.69 -27.58
CA ASN A 279 23.49 -5.04 -26.34
C ASN A 279 24.26 -3.86 -25.70
N ASN A 280 23.69 -2.65 -25.76
CA ASN A 280 24.29 -1.41 -25.21
C ASN A 280 25.58 -0.97 -25.89
N SER A 281 25.80 -1.29 -27.17
CA SER A 281 26.95 -0.84 -27.93
C SER A 281 27.03 0.69 -27.99
N LEU A 282 28.24 1.23 -27.91
CA LEU A 282 28.51 2.67 -28.07
C LEU A 282 28.59 3.11 -29.55
N THR A 283 28.66 2.16 -30.46
CA THR A 283 28.71 2.37 -31.92
C THR A 283 27.45 1.76 -32.54
N PRO A 284 26.36 2.54 -32.65
CA PRO A 284 25.12 2.05 -33.21
C PRO A 284 25.24 1.86 -34.73
N GLU A 285 24.52 0.89 -35.26
CA GLU A 285 24.24 0.70 -36.67
C GLU A 285 23.11 1.65 -37.13
N ALA A 286 22.92 1.81 -38.43
CA ALA A 286 21.93 2.73 -38.95
C ALA A 286 20.46 2.34 -38.61
N ASP A 287 20.22 1.08 -38.40
CA ASP A 287 18.90 0.49 -38.08
C ASP A 287 18.67 0.27 -36.54
N ASP A 288 19.66 0.63 -35.71
CA ASP A 288 19.51 0.51 -34.26
C ASP A 288 18.45 1.47 -33.72
N VAL A 289 17.48 0.93 -33.02
CA VAL A 289 16.32 1.67 -32.47
C VAL A 289 16.65 2.53 -31.25
N GLY A 290 17.77 2.28 -30.58
CA GLY A 290 18.17 2.99 -29.36
C GLY A 290 17.39 2.61 -28.12
N SER A 291 17.71 3.27 -27.00
CA SER A 291 17.03 3.09 -25.71
C SER A 291 15.81 3.99 -25.61
N PRO A 292 14.62 3.47 -25.25
CA PRO A 292 13.42 4.31 -25.05
C PRO A 292 13.58 5.33 -23.92
N TRP A 293 14.49 5.09 -22.97
CA TRP A 293 14.77 6.04 -21.88
C TRP A 293 15.64 7.24 -22.30
N ALA A 294 16.18 7.25 -23.53
CA ALA A 294 16.82 8.42 -24.14
C ALA A 294 15.75 9.31 -24.81
N ILE A 295 14.91 9.94 -24.00
CA ILE A 295 13.67 10.62 -24.40
C ILE A 295 13.95 11.94 -25.13
N GLY A 296 13.31 12.12 -26.26
CA GLY A 296 13.17 13.38 -26.99
C GLY A 296 14.12 13.52 -28.19
N ASN A 297 13.61 14.10 -29.26
CA ASN A 297 14.33 14.55 -30.43
C ASN A 297 13.52 15.69 -31.08
N GLU A 298 13.82 16.04 -32.36
CA GLU A 298 13.12 17.10 -33.10
C GLU A 298 11.61 16.88 -33.28
N GLN A 299 11.10 15.67 -32.98
CA GLN A 299 9.69 15.32 -33.09
C GLN A 299 8.92 15.49 -31.75
N GLY A 300 9.59 15.83 -30.67
CA GLY A 300 9.00 16.14 -29.37
C GLY A 300 9.71 15.50 -28.19
N GLY A 301 9.14 15.67 -27.02
CA GLY A 301 9.63 15.20 -25.73
C GLY A 301 8.68 14.23 -25.03
N HIS A 302 8.49 14.43 -23.75
CA HIS A 302 7.70 13.55 -22.87
C HIS A 302 6.18 13.59 -23.09
N ASP A 303 5.69 14.52 -23.85
CA ASP A 303 4.28 14.70 -24.26
C ASP A 303 4.04 14.29 -25.72
N ALA A 304 5.02 13.69 -26.37
CA ALA A 304 4.94 13.23 -27.75
C ALA A 304 5.06 11.70 -27.84
N ILE A 305 4.48 11.15 -28.90
CA ILE A 305 4.58 9.74 -29.28
C ILE A 305 5.72 9.57 -30.30
N ASP A 306 6.52 8.50 -30.15
CA ASP A 306 7.44 8.06 -31.19
C ASP A 306 6.64 7.74 -32.48
N PRO A 307 6.86 8.43 -33.61
CA PRO A 307 6.11 8.17 -34.83
C PRO A 307 6.20 6.74 -35.35
N ALA A 308 7.24 5.99 -34.96
CA ALA A 308 7.36 4.59 -35.32
C ALA A 308 6.33 3.70 -34.57
N LEU A 309 5.79 4.15 -33.44
CA LEU A 309 4.70 3.49 -32.71
C LEU A 309 3.33 3.86 -33.24
N GLY A 310 3.19 5.04 -33.86
CA GLY A 310 1.93 5.58 -34.36
C GLY A 310 1.69 7.02 -33.94
N THR A 311 0.44 7.43 -33.91
CA THR A 311 -0.03 8.75 -33.51
C THR A 311 -0.63 8.74 -32.10
N LEU A 312 -0.91 9.93 -31.56
CA LEU A 312 -1.63 10.07 -30.28
C LEU A 312 -3.04 9.43 -30.34
N ALA A 313 -3.73 9.52 -31.49
CA ALA A 313 -5.02 8.86 -31.69
C ALA A 313 -4.90 7.32 -31.70
N ASP A 314 -3.78 6.77 -32.17
CA ASP A 314 -3.51 5.32 -32.11
C ASP A 314 -3.27 4.87 -30.66
N PHE A 315 -2.58 5.68 -29.87
CA PHE A 315 -2.41 5.46 -28.43
C PHE A 315 -3.74 5.52 -27.69
N ASP A 316 -4.59 6.53 -27.97
CA ASP A 316 -5.92 6.63 -27.35
C ASP A 316 -6.79 5.40 -27.65
N ARG A 317 -6.70 4.86 -28.87
CA ARG A 317 -7.37 3.60 -29.23
C ARG A 317 -6.80 2.40 -28.46
N PHE A 318 -5.48 2.33 -28.28
CA PHE A 318 -4.82 1.29 -27.50
C PHE A 318 -5.28 1.32 -26.02
N VAL A 319 -5.28 2.50 -25.38
CA VAL A 319 -5.77 2.69 -24.01
C VAL A 319 -7.25 2.32 -23.90
N GLY A 320 -8.06 2.74 -24.88
CA GLY A 320 -9.48 2.40 -24.94
C GLY A 320 -9.72 0.88 -25.08
N ALA A 321 -8.92 0.19 -25.90
CA ALA A 321 -8.98 -1.26 -26.11
C ALA A 321 -8.57 -2.01 -24.81
N ALA A 322 -7.50 -1.59 -24.14
CA ALA A 322 -7.07 -2.15 -22.86
C ALA A 322 -8.18 -2.03 -21.81
N ARG A 323 -8.74 -0.83 -21.66
CA ARG A 323 -9.85 -0.58 -20.71
C ARG A 323 -11.09 -1.40 -21.02
N GLY A 324 -11.43 -1.58 -22.29
CA GLY A 324 -12.54 -2.42 -22.75
C GLY A 324 -12.41 -3.89 -22.37
N MET A 325 -11.19 -4.35 -22.05
CA MET A 325 -10.88 -5.71 -21.60
C MET A 325 -10.62 -5.81 -20.10
N GLY A 326 -10.83 -4.72 -19.35
CA GLY A 326 -10.57 -4.66 -17.91
C GLY A 326 -9.07 -4.52 -17.55
N LEU A 327 -8.23 -4.12 -18.52
CA LEU A 327 -6.82 -3.83 -18.31
C LEU A 327 -6.63 -2.32 -18.16
N GLU A 328 -5.69 -1.90 -17.31
CA GLU A 328 -5.24 -0.52 -17.24
C GLU A 328 -3.83 -0.37 -17.83
N VAL A 329 -3.57 0.80 -18.42
CA VAL A 329 -2.26 1.11 -19.00
C VAL A 329 -1.45 1.92 -17.97
N ALA A 330 -0.23 1.46 -17.70
CA ALA A 330 0.78 2.22 -16.96
C ALA A 330 1.83 2.74 -17.92
N LEU A 331 2.22 4.01 -17.81
CA LEU A 331 3.32 4.60 -18.55
C LEU A 331 4.56 4.79 -17.67
N ASP A 332 5.72 4.68 -18.29
CA ASP A 332 6.99 5.07 -17.67
C ASP A 332 7.11 6.59 -17.57
N TYR A 333 7.35 7.09 -16.37
CA TYR A 333 7.62 8.50 -16.11
C TYR A 333 9.10 8.67 -15.76
N ALA A 334 9.92 8.80 -16.81
CA ALA A 334 11.36 8.93 -16.72
C ALA A 334 11.78 10.40 -16.92
N LEU A 335 12.10 11.09 -15.82
CA LEU A 335 12.48 12.51 -15.84
C LEU A 335 13.95 12.69 -16.23
N GLN A 336 14.21 12.51 -17.50
CA GLN A 336 15.52 12.65 -18.14
C GLN A 336 15.34 12.88 -19.62
N CYS A 337 16.31 13.56 -20.24
CA CYS A 337 16.26 13.96 -21.64
C CYS A 337 17.41 13.34 -22.42
N SER A 338 17.19 13.04 -23.71
CA SER A 338 18.30 12.83 -24.63
C SER A 338 19.03 14.16 -24.91
N PRO A 339 20.24 14.14 -25.45
CA PRO A 339 20.91 15.37 -25.93
C PRO A 339 20.12 16.15 -26.97
N ASP A 340 19.20 15.48 -27.68
CA ASP A 340 18.41 16.07 -28.79
C ASP A 340 17.04 16.58 -28.32
N HIS A 341 16.68 16.43 -27.03
CA HIS A 341 15.40 16.85 -26.47
C HIS A 341 15.21 18.38 -26.64
N PRO A 342 14.00 18.88 -27.00
CA PRO A 342 13.73 20.31 -27.14
C PRO A 342 14.20 21.14 -25.94
N TRP A 343 13.98 20.68 -24.72
CA TRP A 343 14.38 21.38 -23.48
C TRP A 343 15.88 21.64 -23.35
N VAL A 344 16.73 20.83 -23.98
CA VAL A 344 18.19 21.06 -23.97
C VAL A 344 18.57 22.40 -24.65
N LYS A 345 17.79 22.83 -25.65
CA LYS A 345 17.97 24.10 -26.35
C LYS A 345 17.14 25.24 -25.74
N GLU A 346 15.90 24.93 -25.33
CA GLU A 346 14.94 25.92 -24.85
C GLU A 346 15.21 26.32 -23.38
N HIS A 347 15.68 25.37 -22.57
CA HIS A 347 15.90 25.52 -21.13
C HIS A 347 17.25 24.92 -20.69
N PRO A 348 18.40 25.43 -21.19
CA PRO A 348 19.71 24.86 -20.85
C PRO A 348 20.05 24.95 -19.34
N ASP A 349 19.42 25.87 -18.62
CA ASP A 349 19.52 26.05 -17.16
C ASP A 349 18.82 24.94 -16.35
N TRP A 350 17.97 24.12 -16.98
CA TRP A 350 17.37 22.94 -16.35
C TRP A 350 18.33 21.75 -16.23
N PHE A 351 19.56 21.90 -16.74
CA PHE A 351 20.58 20.84 -16.73
C PHE A 351 21.85 21.28 -15.99
N ASN A 352 22.60 20.30 -15.48
CA ASN A 352 23.89 20.56 -14.88
C ASN A 352 24.96 20.72 -15.97
N VAL A 353 25.57 21.89 -16.05
CA VAL A 353 26.66 22.18 -16.97
C VAL A 353 28.00 22.00 -16.28
N ARG A 354 28.93 21.30 -16.94
CA ARG A 354 30.31 21.09 -16.47
C ARG A 354 31.19 22.30 -16.78
N PRO A 355 32.37 22.41 -16.16
CA PRO A 355 33.29 23.51 -16.42
C PRO A 355 33.76 23.65 -17.86
N ASP A 356 33.69 22.57 -18.66
CA ASP A 356 34.01 22.57 -20.10
C ASP A 356 32.82 22.97 -21.00
N GLY A 357 31.70 23.35 -20.42
CA GLY A 357 30.48 23.71 -21.11
C GLY A 357 29.61 22.54 -21.58
N SER A 358 30.03 21.29 -21.32
CA SER A 358 29.21 20.12 -21.66
C SER A 358 28.13 19.89 -20.59
N ILE A 359 26.96 19.37 -21.00
CA ILE A 359 25.92 18.94 -20.06
C ILE A 359 26.35 17.60 -19.43
N GLN A 360 26.10 17.47 -18.13
CA GLN A 360 26.40 16.25 -17.41
C GLN A 360 25.42 15.14 -17.80
N TYR A 361 25.93 14.03 -18.35
CA TYR A 361 25.13 12.84 -18.62
C TYR A 361 24.91 11.99 -17.35
N ALA A 362 23.91 11.12 -17.39
CA ALA A 362 23.62 10.18 -16.30
C ALA A 362 24.78 9.16 -16.15
N GLN A 363 25.14 8.89 -14.90
CA GLN A 363 26.20 7.90 -14.61
C GLN A 363 26.00 7.25 -13.23
N ASN A 364 26.40 5.99 -13.15
CA ASN A 364 26.62 5.24 -11.90
C ASN A 364 27.97 4.55 -12.05
N PRO A 365 29.09 5.24 -11.73
CA PRO A 365 30.43 4.78 -12.05
C PRO A 365 30.68 3.33 -11.61
N PRO A 366 31.25 2.51 -12.51
CA PRO A 366 31.83 2.86 -13.79
C PRO A 366 30.84 2.96 -14.98
N LYS A 367 29.53 2.66 -14.79
CA LYS A 367 28.50 2.74 -15.85
C LYS A 367 28.26 4.20 -16.27
N LYS A 368 28.16 4.43 -17.59
CA LYS A 368 27.90 5.73 -18.22
C LYS A 368 26.73 5.63 -19.20
N TYR A 369 25.82 6.60 -19.14
CA TYR A 369 24.64 6.71 -20.00
C TYR A 369 24.72 8.03 -20.76
N GLN A 370 25.56 8.10 -21.81
CA GLN A 370 25.85 9.34 -22.53
C GLN A 370 24.64 9.87 -23.32
N ASP A 371 23.71 9.01 -23.62
CA ASP A 371 22.43 9.26 -24.29
C ASP A 371 21.36 9.87 -23.37
N ILE A 372 21.67 10.09 -22.08
CA ILE A 372 20.71 10.55 -21.07
C ILE A 372 21.28 11.73 -20.27
N TYR A 373 20.59 12.87 -20.30
CA TYR A 373 20.85 14.06 -19.49
C TYR A 373 19.82 14.17 -18.35
N PRO A 374 20.23 14.01 -17.09
CA PRO A 374 19.35 14.20 -15.92
C PRO A 374 18.91 15.66 -15.78
N LEU A 375 17.66 15.88 -15.40
CA LEU A 375 17.14 17.20 -15.03
C LEU A 375 17.69 17.65 -13.67
N ASN A 376 18.07 18.92 -13.57
CA ASN A 376 18.45 19.57 -12.31
C ASN A 376 17.22 20.15 -11.61
N LEU A 377 16.55 19.34 -10.80
CA LEU A 377 15.33 19.75 -10.07
C LEU A 377 15.60 20.83 -8.97
N TRP A 378 16.83 21.28 -8.82
CA TRP A 378 17.25 22.36 -7.92
C TRP A 378 17.80 23.60 -8.66
N CYS A 379 17.62 23.68 -9.98
CA CYS A 379 17.99 24.86 -10.75
C CYS A 379 17.27 26.12 -10.25
N ASP A 380 17.72 27.30 -10.67
CA ASP A 380 17.13 28.57 -10.25
C ASP A 380 15.69 28.69 -10.76
N ASP A 381 15.39 28.20 -11.96
CA ASP A 381 14.05 28.14 -12.57
C ASP A 381 13.28 26.85 -12.21
N ARG A 382 13.57 26.26 -11.05
CA ARG A 382 12.97 24.98 -10.64
C ARG A 382 11.46 24.95 -10.63
N GLN A 383 10.79 26.09 -10.40
CA GLN A 383 9.33 26.11 -10.35
C GLN A 383 8.72 25.89 -11.74
N ALA A 384 9.31 26.50 -12.79
CA ALA A 384 8.88 26.25 -14.16
C ALA A 384 9.15 24.80 -14.57
N LEU A 385 10.33 24.26 -14.23
CA LEU A 385 10.67 22.87 -14.47
C LEU A 385 9.71 21.90 -13.75
N TRP A 386 9.40 22.16 -12.46
CA TRP A 386 8.47 21.32 -11.71
C TRP A 386 7.06 21.35 -12.30
N ASN A 387 6.59 22.55 -12.71
CA ASN A 387 5.32 22.70 -13.41
C ASN A 387 5.30 21.90 -14.72
N ALA A 388 6.34 22.02 -15.55
CA ALA A 388 6.45 21.28 -16.79
C ALA A 388 6.42 19.75 -16.55
N CYS A 389 7.13 19.27 -15.50
CA CYS A 389 7.08 17.87 -15.12
C CYS A 389 5.66 17.43 -14.68
N ARG A 390 4.95 18.24 -13.87
CA ARG A 390 3.55 17.97 -13.50
C ARG A 390 2.65 17.92 -14.75
N ASP A 391 2.80 18.87 -15.64
CA ASP A 391 1.93 19.02 -16.81
C ASP A 391 2.07 17.85 -17.80
N ILE A 392 3.24 17.18 -17.84
CA ILE A 392 3.41 15.88 -18.53
C ILE A 392 2.47 14.82 -17.95
N VAL A 393 2.41 14.69 -16.64
CA VAL A 393 1.52 13.71 -15.97
C VAL A 393 0.05 14.04 -16.28
N LEU A 394 -0.34 15.32 -16.16
CA LEU A 394 -1.70 15.76 -16.45
C LEU A 394 -2.07 15.57 -17.94
N PHE A 395 -1.12 15.77 -18.86
CA PHE A 395 -1.32 15.47 -20.27
C PHE A 395 -1.71 14.00 -20.49
N TRP A 396 -0.95 13.06 -19.93
CA TRP A 396 -1.25 11.63 -20.09
C TRP A 396 -2.51 11.19 -19.33
N ILE A 397 -2.85 11.83 -18.21
CA ILE A 397 -4.15 11.63 -17.55
C ILE A 397 -5.29 12.02 -18.49
N GLY A 398 -5.14 13.14 -19.22
CA GLY A 398 -6.08 13.58 -20.25
C GLY A 398 -6.28 12.54 -21.37
N HIS A 399 -5.28 11.68 -21.63
CA HIS A 399 -5.33 10.56 -22.58
C HIS A 399 -5.66 9.21 -21.91
N GLY A 400 -6.17 9.23 -20.67
CA GLY A 400 -6.71 8.07 -19.97
C GLY A 400 -5.71 7.23 -19.19
N VAL A 401 -4.46 7.68 -19.02
CA VAL A 401 -3.47 7.01 -18.20
C VAL A 401 -3.52 7.53 -16.77
N THR A 402 -3.77 6.65 -15.83
CA THR A 402 -3.85 6.99 -14.40
C THR A 402 -2.79 6.25 -13.56
N ILE A 403 -1.84 5.60 -14.21
CA ILE A 403 -0.77 4.85 -13.55
C ILE A 403 0.57 5.25 -14.16
N PHE A 404 1.50 5.67 -13.31
CA PHE A 404 2.85 6.06 -13.72
C PHE A 404 3.89 5.25 -12.97
N ARG A 405 4.66 4.45 -13.71
CA ARG A 405 5.88 3.84 -13.18
C ARG A 405 7.00 4.88 -13.28
N VAL A 406 7.60 5.21 -12.17
CA VAL A 406 8.58 6.30 -12.08
C VAL A 406 9.99 5.74 -12.08
N ASP A 407 10.76 6.12 -13.09
CA ASP A 407 12.13 5.69 -13.27
C ASP A 407 13.08 6.35 -12.29
N ASN A 408 13.82 5.55 -11.52
CA ASN A 408 14.87 5.97 -10.58
C ASN A 408 14.51 7.21 -9.72
N PRO A 409 13.37 7.26 -9.00
CA PRO A 409 12.97 8.44 -8.25
C PRO A 409 13.95 8.79 -7.10
N HIS A 410 14.71 7.82 -6.62
CA HIS A 410 15.68 8.01 -5.55
C HIS A 410 16.91 8.85 -5.97
N THR A 411 17.08 9.11 -7.27
CA THR A 411 18.13 9.98 -7.82
C THR A 411 17.70 11.43 -7.94
N LYS A 412 16.45 11.75 -7.62
CA LYS A 412 15.81 13.04 -7.82
C LYS A 412 15.40 13.67 -6.49
N ALA A 413 15.04 14.93 -6.49
CA ALA A 413 14.71 15.70 -5.29
C ALA A 413 13.47 15.14 -4.58
N LEU A 414 13.59 14.77 -3.30
CA LEU A 414 12.47 14.27 -2.51
C LEU A 414 11.34 15.28 -2.38
N ALA A 415 11.66 16.58 -2.23
CA ALA A 415 10.67 17.65 -2.15
C ALA A 415 9.87 17.81 -3.45
N PHE A 416 10.47 17.53 -4.59
CA PHE A 416 9.77 17.49 -5.88
C PHE A 416 8.70 16.40 -5.90
N TRP A 417 9.04 15.19 -5.45
CA TRP A 417 8.08 14.09 -5.42
C TRP A 417 6.90 14.35 -4.47
N GLU A 418 7.18 14.87 -3.28
CA GLU A 418 6.11 15.25 -2.33
C GLU A 418 5.16 16.28 -2.96
N TRP A 419 5.72 17.26 -3.67
CA TRP A 419 4.96 18.30 -4.32
C TRP A 419 4.17 17.77 -5.53
N VAL A 420 4.82 17.13 -6.51
CA VAL A 420 4.16 16.73 -7.77
C VAL A 420 3.07 15.69 -7.54
N ILE A 421 3.33 14.68 -6.69
CA ILE A 421 2.32 13.68 -6.34
C ILE A 421 1.14 14.34 -5.62
N GLY A 422 1.44 15.26 -4.68
CA GLY A 422 0.41 16.01 -3.97
C GLY A 422 -0.46 16.89 -4.88
N GLU A 423 0.15 17.59 -5.86
CA GLU A 423 -0.55 18.42 -6.85
C GLU A 423 -1.44 17.56 -7.76
N VAL A 424 -0.91 16.47 -8.30
CA VAL A 424 -1.67 15.59 -9.20
C VAL A 424 -2.83 14.92 -8.44
N GLN A 425 -2.57 14.31 -7.29
CA GLN A 425 -3.59 13.58 -6.52
C GLN A 425 -4.65 14.49 -5.88
N ARG A 426 -4.44 15.80 -5.82
CA ARG A 426 -5.49 16.73 -5.38
C ARG A 426 -6.63 16.80 -6.39
N GLU A 427 -6.35 16.73 -7.68
CA GLU A 427 -7.32 16.82 -8.78
C GLU A 427 -7.68 15.43 -9.33
N HIS A 428 -6.73 14.49 -9.29
CA HIS A 428 -6.81 13.13 -9.79
C HIS A 428 -6.39 12.13 -8.70
N PRO A 429 -7.18 11.97 -7.64
CA PRO A 429 -6.85 11.10 -6.49
C PRO A 429 -6.74 9.62 -6.86
N GLU A 430 -7.29 9.21 -8.01
CA GLU A 430 -7.18 7.86 -8.57
C GLU A 430 -5.79 7.52 -9.11
N THR A 431 -4.89 8.52 -9.24
CA THR A 431 -3.57 8.35 -9.87
C THR A 431 -2.62 7.53 -8.99
N ILE A 432 -2.04 6.49 -9.58
CA ILE A 432 -1.05 5.61 -8.95
C ILE A 432 0.37 6.01 -9.40
N PHE A 433 1.26 6.24 -8.45
CA PHE A 433 2.69 6.42 -8.68
C PHE A 433 3.46 5.21 -8.15
N PHE A 434 4.14 4.51 -9.05
CA PHE A 434 4.89 3.29 -8.78
C PHE A 434 6.40 3.56 -8.85
N ALA A 435 7.10 3.53 -7.71
CA ALA A 435 8.52 3.87 -7.61
C ALA A 435 9.43 2.71 -8.02
N GLU A 436 10.29 2.91 -9.02
CA GLU A 436 11.44 2.05 -9.23
C GLU A 436 12.63 2.57 -8.41
N ALA A 437 12.78 2.07 -7.20
CA ALA A 437 13.75 2.59 -6.26
C ALA A 437 14.63 1.48 -5.63
N PHE A 438 15.54 0.90 -6.43
CA PHE A 438 16.52 -0.04 -5.91
C PHE A 438 17.65 0.71 -5.20
N THR A 439 17.41 1.09 -3.95
CA THR A 439 18.31 1.90 -3.13
C THR A 439 18.24 1.46 -1.66
N ARG A 440 19.01 2.11 -0.80
CA ARG A 440 19.02 1.78 0.64
C ARG A 440 17.65 1.94 1.27
N PRO A 441 17.26 1.09 2.24
CA PRO A 441 15.91 1.05 2.81
C PRO A 441 15.39 2.41 3.27
N LYS A 442 16.20 3.25 3.90
CA LYS A 442 15.78 4.58 4.37
C LYS A 442 15.28 5.49 3.23
N ARG A 443 15.87 5.40 2.01
CA ARG A 443 15.42 6.17 0.86
C ARG A 443 14.13 5.59 0.28
N MET A 444 14.03 4.26 0.18
CA MET A 444 12.80 3.59 -0.25
C MET A 444 11.63 3.96 0.65
N ASN A 445 11.83 3.88 1.97
CA ASN A 445 10.82 4.24 2.96
C ASN A 445 10.44 5.72 2.89
N ALA A 446 11.41 6.61 2.67
CA ALA A 446 11.12 8.04 2.48
C ALA A 446 10.24 8.29 1.27
N LEU A 447 10.56 7.70 0.10
CA LEU A 447 9.74 7.83 -1.10
C LEU A 447 8.30 7.33 -0.88
N ALA A 448 8.15 6.16 -0.24
CA ALA A 448 6.83 5.62 0.08
C ALA A 448 6.02 6.58 0.99
N LYS A 449 6.66 7.19 2.01
CA LYS A 449 6.00 8.15 2.91
C LYS A 449 5.63 9.46 2.22
N LEU A 450 6.43 9.91 1.23
CA LEU A 450 6.20 11.16 0.50
C LEU A 450 4.99 11.14 -0.44
N GLY A 451 4.48 9.93 -0.80
CA GLY A 451 3.28 9.84 -1.64
C GLY A 451 3.29 8.73 -2.69
N PHE A 452 4.43 8.09 -2.97
CA PHE A 452 4.44 6.97 -3.91
C PHE A 452 3.46 5.89 -3.46
N THR A 453 2.55 5.52 -4.32
CA THR A 453 1.45 4.58 -4.01
C THR A 453 1.98 3.18 -3.73
N MET A 454 2.94 2.72 -4.53
CA MET A 454 3.62 1.43 -4.41
C MET A 454 5.09 1.53 -4.85
N SER A 455 5.88 0.50 -4.59
CA SER A 455 7.30 0.46 -4.92
C SER A 455 7.73 -0.94 -5.37
N TYR A 456 8.71 -1.00 -6.29
CA TYR A 456 9.49 -2.22 -6.48
C TYR A 456 10.13 -2.65 -5.16
N THR A 457 10.52 -3.92 -5.08
CA THR A 457 11.06 -4.54 -3.88
C THR A 457 12.35 -5.27 -4.20
N TYR A 458 13.09 -5.67 -3.16
CA TYR A 458 14.26 -6.54 -3.31
C TYR A 458 13.91 -8.03 -3.49
N PHE A 459 12.65 -8.35 -3.76
CA PHE A 459 12.19 -9.73 -3.96
C PHE A 459 13.04 -10.46 -5.00
N THR A 460 13.40 -9.83 -6.12
CA THR A 460 14.20 -10.43 -7.19
C THR A 460 15.49 -11.08 -6.70
N TRP A 461 16.14 -10.47 -5.68
CA TRP A 461 17.39 -10.98 -5.08
C TRP A 461 17.20 -11.84 -3.83
N LYS A 462 15.94 -12.08 -3.40
CA LYS A 462 15.60 -12.93 -2.27
C LYS A 462 15.11 -14.28 -2.78
N ASN A 463 15.97 -15.31 -2.74
CA ASN A 463 15.70 -16.58 -3.40
C ASN A 463 15.68 -17.78 -2.45
N SER A 464 16.34 -17.70 -1.29
CA SER A 464 16.24 -18.72 -0.25
C SER A 464 15.00 -18.54 0.64
N SER A 465 14.52 -19.65 1.20
CA SER A 465 13.40 -19.65 2.15
C SER A 465 13.63 -18.69 3.33
N TRP A 466 14.86 -18.63 3.86
CA TRP A 466 15.21 -17.74 4.97
C TRP A 466 15.15 -16.26 4.57
N GLU A 467 15.76 -15.87 3.45
CA GLU A 467 15.74 -14.49 2.97
C GLU A 467 14.33 -13.98 2.66
N LEU A 468 13.50 -14.83 2.04
CA LEU A 468 12.11 -14.52 1.75
C LEU A 468 11.32 -14.31 3.04
N ARG A 469 11.47 -15.21 4.02
CA ARG A 469 10.80 -15.10 5.33
C ARG A 469 11.18 -13.80 6.04
N GLU A 470 12.47 -13.48 6.12
CA GLU A 470 12.95 -12.27 6.79
C GLU A 470 12.39 -11.03 6.10
N TYR A 471 12.59 -10.93 4.79
CA TYR A 471 12.22 -9.76 4.00
C TYR A 471 10.70 -9.51 3.96
N LEU A 472 9.93 -10.56 3.71
CA LEU A 472 8.46 -10.41 3.66
C LEU A 472 7.87 -10.16 5.06
N SER A 473 8.46 -10.70 6.12
CA SER A 473 8.05 -10.36 7.50
C SER A 473 8.28 -8.88 7.79
N GLU A 474 9.40 -8.30 7.33
CA GLU A 474 9.63 -6.86 7.44
C GLU A 474 8.53 -6.05 6.72
N LEU A 475 8.18 -6.43 5.50
CA LEU A 475 7.16 -5.73 4.70
C LEU A 475 5.73 -5.85 5.26
N THR A 476 5.40 -6.97 5.92
CA THR A 476 4.02 -7.32 6.31
C THR A 476 3.76 -7.25 7.83
N HIS A 477 4.82 -7.29 8.67
CA HIS A 477 4.73 -7.32 10.13
C HIS A 477 5.60 -6.23 10.79
N SER A 478 5.67 -5.07 10.18
CA SER A 478 6.33 -3.88 10.72
C SER A 478 5.49 -2.63 10.45
N PRO A 479 5.85 -1.46 10.99
CA PRO A 479 5.17 -0.21 10.67
C PRO A 479 5.13 0.12 9.17
N MET A 480 5.87 -0.61 8.34
CA MET A 480 5.87 -0.43 6.88
C MET A 480 4.50 -0.70 6.27
N VAL A 481 3.66 -1.55 6.87
CA VAL A 481 2.30 -1.82 6.38
C VAL A 481 1.44 -0.54 6.28
N GLU A 482 1.76 0.48 7.07
CA GLU A 482 1.02 1.74 7.11
C GLU A 482 1.31 2.66 5.92
N TYR A 483 2.43 2.43 5.18
CA TYR A 483 2.85 3.34 4.12
C TYR A 483 3.53 2.69 2.91
N TYR A 484 4.01 1.44 3.01
CA TYR A 484 4.77 0.78 1.95
C TYR A 484 3.96 -0.36 1.32
N ARG A 485 3.70 -0.30 0.03
CA ARG A 485 3.09 -1.38 -0.74
C ARG A 485 4.10 -1.93 -1.73
N GLY A 486 4.60 -3.12 -1.44
CA GLY A 486 5.62 -3.78 -2.25
C GLY A 486 5.03 -4.55 -3.41
N ASN A 487 5.46 -4.22 -4.64
CA ASN A 487 5.16 -4.98 -5.84
C ASN A 487 6.32 -5.95 -6.13
N LEU A 488 6.04 -7.25 -6.18
CA LEU A 488 7.03 -8.31 -6.35
C LEU A 488 7.25 -8.60 -7.84
N PHE A 489 8.08 -7.81 -8.52
CA PHE A 489 8.49 -8.14 -9.88
C PHE A 489 9.44 -9.34 -9.91
N VAL A 490 9.14 -10.32 -10.74
CA VAL A 490 9.92 -11.55 -10.88
C VAL A 490 11.17 -11.36 -11.74
N ASN A 491 11.12 -10.42 -12.66
CA ASN A 491 12.20 -9.93 -13.53
C ASN A 491 11.88 -8.52 -14.02
N THR A 492 12.85 -7.82 -14.59
CA THR A 492 12.67 -6.55 -15.31
C THR A 492 13.56 -6.56 -16.54
N PRO A 493 13.44 -5.62 -17.49
CA PRO A 493 14.38 -5.52 -18.61
C PRO A 493 15.85 -5.35 -18.22
N ASP A 494 16.11 -4.91 -16.98
CA ASP A 494 17.44 -4.70 -16.41
C ASP A 494 17.90 -5.82 -15.48
N ILE A 495 17.00 -6.72 -15.07
CA ILE A 495 17.27 -7.68 -13.99
C ILE A 495 16.82 -9.08 -14.37
N LEU A 496 17.78 -9.86 -14.84
CA LEU A 496 17.71 -11.31 -14.96
C LEU A 496 18.61 -11.93 -13.89
N HIS A 497 18.05 -12.26 -12.74
CA HIS A 497 18.80 -12.80 -11.61
C HIS A 497 19.39 -14.20 -11.93
N GLU A 498 20.57 -14.51 -11.38
CA GLU A 498 21.27 -15.79 -11.58
C GLU A 498 20.42 -17.02 -11.23
N TYR A 499 19.48 -16.89 -10.27
CA TYR A 499 18.54 -17.95 -9.94
C TYR A 499 17.69 -18.40 -11.16
N LEU A 500 17.26 -17.45 -11.99
CA LEU A 500 16.53 -17.73 -13.24
C LEU A 500 17.49 -18.25 -14.32
N VAL A 501 18.68 -17.64 -14.45
CA VAL A 501 19.70 -18.06 -15.42
C VAL A 501 20.04 -19.53 -15.26
N HIS A 502 20.33 -19.96 -14.04
CA HIS A 502 20.80 -21.30 -13.75
C HIS A 502 19.72 -22.33 -13.46
N GLY A 503 18.55 -21.88 -13.02
CA GLY A 503 17.43 -22.77 -12.66
C GLY A 503 16.48 -23.11 -13.81
N GLY A 504 16.55 -22.36 -14.92
CA GLY A 504 15.71 -22.58 -16.10
C GLY A 504 14.21 -22.55 -15.78
N ARG A 505 13.38 -23.18 -16.61
CA ARG A 505 11.91 -23.18 -16.50
C ARG A 505 11.38 -23.49 -15.08
N PRO A 506 11.91 -24.44 -14.30
CA PRO A 506 11.47 -24.65 -12.92
C PRO A 506 11.63 -23.42 -12.03
N ALA A 507 12.75 -22.68 -12.16
CA ALA A 507 12.97 -21.44 -11.39
C ALA A 507 11.94 -20.38 -11.72
N PHE A 508 11.54 -20.22 -12.98
CA PHE A 508 10.49 -19.29 -13.39
C PHE A 508 9.15 -19.63 -12.74
N ARG A 509 8.77 -20.91 -12.72
CA ARG A 509 7.54 -21.39 -12.07
C ARG A 509 7.57 -21.15 -10.54
N VAL A 510 8.70 -21.43 -9.90
CA VAL A 510 8.90 -21.14 -8.45
C VAL A 510 8.74 -19.65 -8.18
N ARG A 511 9.41 -18.79 -8.96
CA ARG A 511 9.35 -17.33 -8.75
C ARG A 511 7.96 -16.76 -9.01
N LEU A 512 7.26 -17.24 -10.04
CA LEU A 512 5.86 -16.90 -10.29
C LEU A 512 4.99 -17.23 -9.08
N LEU A 513 5.07 -18.47 -8.60
CA LEU A 513 4.26 -18.92 -7.46
C LEU A 513 4.53 -18.10 -6.20
N LEU A 514 5.80 -17.87 -5.88
CA LEU A 514 6.19 -17.04 -4.74
C LEU A 514 5.69 -15.60 -4.86
N ALA A 515 5.95 -14.94 -5.99
CA ALA A 515 5.54 -13.54 -6.18
C ALA A 515 4.01 -13.37 -6.07
N ALA A 516 3.29 -14.25 -6.74
CA ALA A 516 1.83 -14.18 -6.85
C ALA A 516 1.07 -14.57 -5.56
N THR A 517 1.71 -15.28 -4.62
CA THR A 517 1.05 -15.72 -3.38
C THR A 517 1.57 -15.07 -2.11
N LEU A 518 2.80 -14.52 -2.12
CA LEU A 518 3.37 -13.78 -0.99
C LEU A 518 2.89 -12.32 -0.92
N SER A 519 2.56 -11.71 -2.07
CA SER A 519 2.08 -10.34 -2.14
C SER A 519 0.80 -10.21 -2.97
N PRO A 520 -0.10 -9.29 -2.62
CA PRO A 520 -1.22 -8.93 -3.48
C PRO A 520 -0.79 -8.17 -4.75
N LEU A 521 0.42 -7.64 -4.79
CA LEU A 521 1.01 -6.95 -5.95
C LEU A 521 2.18 -7.75 -6.50
N TYR A 522 2.12 -8.14 -7.76
CA TYR A 522 3.27 -8.74 -8.44
C TYR A 522 3.30 -8.34 -9.91
N GLY A 523 4.47 -8.49 -10.54
CA GLY A 523 4.62 -8.18 -11.95
C GLY A 523 5.70 -9.01 -12.63
N MET A 524 5.65 -9.01 -13.96
CA MET A 524 6.68 -9.62 -14.81
C MET A 524 6.91 -8.79 -16.07
N TYR A 525 8.12 -8.90 -16.58
CA TYR A 525 8.51 -8.41 -17.89
C TYR A 525 8.34 -9.50 -18.94
N SER A 526 7.87 -9.13 -20.14
CA SER A 526 7.62 -10.05 -21.27
C SER A 526 8.83 -10.92 -21.62
N GLY A 527 8.58 -12.19 -21.92
CA GLY A 527 9.61 -13.24 -22.07
C GLY A 527 9.82 -14.09 -20.80
N PHE A 528 9.31 -13.64 -19.65
CA PHE A 528 9.30 -14.47 -18.44
C PHE A 528 8.45 -15.73 -18.64
N GLU A 529 7.30 -15.61 -19.25
CA GLU A 529 6.42 -16.73 -19.59
C GLU A 529 7.05 -17.75 -20.53
N LEU A 530 8.11 -17.36 -21.25
CA LEU A 530 8.88 -18.21 -22.14
C LEU A 530 10.13 -18.81 -21.48
N ALA A 531 10.35 -18.49 -20.21
CA ALA A 531 11.54 -18.81 -19.44
C ALA A 531 12.84 -18.32 -20.12
N GLU A 532 12.83 -17.10 -20.69
CA GLU A 532 14.00 -16.48 -21.28
C GLU A 532 15.07 -16.24 -20.18
N ASN A 533 16.20 -16.95 -20.27
CA ASN A 533 17.21 -16.98 -19.20
C ASN A 533 18.66 -16.76 -19.67
N VAL A 534 18.85 -16.16 -20.84
CA VAL A 534 20.19 -15.93 -21.40
C VAL A 534 20.67 -14.54 -21.03
N PRO A 535 21.71 -14.40 -20.19
CA PRO A 535 22.33 -13.13 -19.88
C PRO A 535 23.27 -12.67 -21.00
N VAL A 536 23.53 -11.36 -21.09
CA VAL A 536 24.44 -10.78 -22.10
C VAL A 536 25.89 -11.31 -21.95
N ARG A 537 26.26 -11.73 -20.75
CA ARG A 537 27.52 -12.41 -20.40
C ARG A 537 27.36 -13.10 -19.04
N GLU A 538 28.23 -14.05 -18.76
CA GLU A 538 28.26 -14.71 -17.46
C GLU A 538 28.39 -13.71 -16.30
N GLY A 539 27.58 -13.90 -15.26
CA GLY A 539 27.51 -13.03 -14.08
C GLY A 539 26.84 -11.66 -14.30
N SER A 540 26.25 -11.43 -15.48
CA SER A 540 25.44 -10.23 -15.74
C SER A 540 23.97 -10.49 -15.43
N GLU A 541 23.30 -9.48 -14.88
CA GLU A 541 21.84 -9.47 -14.73
C GLU A 541 21.13 -8.92 -15.97
N GLU A 542 21.85 -8.44 -16.99
CA GLU A 542 21.27 -7.91 -18.22
C GLU A 542 20.98 -9.04 -19.21
N TYR A 543 19.83 -9.01 -19.86
CA TYR A 543 19.47 -9.96 -20.91
C TYR A 543 20.33 -9.82 -22.15
N ALA A 544 20.74 -10.95 -22.76
CA ALA A 544 21.23 -10.95 -24.13
C ALA A 544 20.11 -10.51 -25.08
N ASP A 545 20.48 -9.71 -26.07
CA ASP A 545 19.54 -9.18 -27.08
C ASP A 545 18.34 -8.45 -26.46
N SER A 546 18.64 -7.61 -25.45
CA SER A 546 17.63 -6.90 -24.66
C SER A 546 16.78 -5.96 -25.52
N GLU A 547 15.47 -5.99 -25.32
CA GLU A 547 14.50 -5.05 -25.92
C GLU A 547 14.77 -3.57 -25.60
N LYS A 548 15.59 -3.29 -24.60
CA LYS A 548 16.06 -1.92 -24.33
C LYS A 548 16.83 -1.33 -25.49
N TYR A 549 17.46 -2.15 -26.35
CA TYR A 549 18.36 -1.70 -27.39
C TYR A 549 18.01 -2.21 -28.78
N GLN A 550 17.13 -3.21 -28.88
CA GLN A 550 16.76 -3.81 -30.14
C GLN A 550 15.33 -4.33 -30.17
N LEU A 551 14.81 -4.61 -31.37
CA LEU A 551 13.51 -5.23 -31.54
C LEU A 551 13.62 -6.73 -31.23
N ARG A 552 12.69 -7.25 -30.42
CA ARG A 552 12.64 -8.65 -30.00
C ARG A 552 11.23 -9.21 -30.09
N PRO A 553 10.72 -9.46 -31.29
CA PRO A 553 9.42 -10.14 -31.42
C PRO A 553 9.51 -11.57 -30.90
N ARG A 554 8.43 -12.06 -30.29
CA ARG A 554 8.35 -13.37 -29.64
C ARG A 554 7.19 -14.20 -30.15
N ASN A 555 7.38 -15.52 -30.17
CA ASN A 555 6.26 -16.47 -30.23
C ASN A 555 5.85 -16.86 -28.82
N TYR A 556 4.80 -16.25 -28.29
CA TYR A 556 4.33 -16.45 -26.93
C TYR A 556 3.62 -17.79 -26.68
N GLU A 557 3.31 -18.55 -27.73
CA GLU A 557 2.65 -19.85 -27.65
C GLU A 557 3.62 -21.01 -27.92
N VAL A 558 4.93 -20.78 -27.84
CA VAL A 558 5.95 -21.84 -28.00
C VAL A 558 5.75 -22.92 -26.94
N GLU A 559 6.01 -24.15 -27.31
CA GLU A 559 5.96 -25.28 -26.39
C GLU A 559 6.95 -25.07 -25.20
N GLY A 560 6.51 -25.43 -24.02
CA GLY A 560 7.31 -25.24 -22.79
C GLY A 560 7.13 -23.86 -22.11
N ASN A 561 6.28 -22.97 -22.64
CA ASN A 561 5.89 -21.77 -21.93
C ASN A 561 5.18 -22.08 -20.58
N ILE A 562 5.00 -21.08 -19.72
CA ILE A 562 4.31 -21.19 -18.43
C ILE A 562 2.98 -20.41 -18.40
N ASN A 563 2.36 -20.16 -19.55
CA ASN A 563 1.11 -19.42 -19.65
C ASN A 563 -0.02 -20.05 -18.82
N SER A 564 -0.10 -21.39 -18.81
CA SER A 564 -1.10 -22.11 -18.01
C SER A 564 -0.90 -21.94 -16.51
N ASP A 565 0.37 -21.90 -16.04
CA ASP A 565 0.68 -21.64 -14.62
C ASP A 565 0.27 -20.21 -14.26
N ILE A 566 0.52 -19.22 -15.14
CA ILE A 566 0.14 -17.80 -14.94
C ILE A 566 -1.38 -17.67 -14.86
N ALA A 567 -2.10 -18.20 -15.83
CA ALA A 567 -3.57 -18.13 -15.85
C ALA A 567 -4.18 -18.79 -14.60
N ARG A 568 -3.66 -19.95 -14.19
CA ARG A 568 -4.14 -20.69 -13.02
C ARG A 568 -3.94 -19.88 -11.74
N ILE A 569 -2.73 -19.35 -11.51
CA ILE A 569 -2.44 -18.61 -10.27
C ILE A 569 -3.18 -17.26 -10.22
N ASN A 570 -3.31 -16.54 -11.34
CA ASN A 570 -4.09 -15.32 -11.40
C ASN A 570 -5.58 -15.60 -11.17
N GLY A 571 -6.11 -16.72 -11.68
CA GLY A 571 -7.48 -17.17 -11.38
C GLY A 571 -7.67 -17.41 -9.87
N ILE A 572 -6.74 -18.10 -9.21
CA ILE A 572 -6.78 -18.33 -7.77
C ILE A 572 -6.79 -16.98 -7.02
N ARG A 573 -5.91 -16.03 -7.37
CA ARG A 573 -5.83 -14.72 -6.74
C ARG A 573 -7.12 -13.89 -6.85
N ARG A 574 -7.77 -13.95 -8.02
CA ARG A 574 -9.05 -13.24 -8.27
C ARG A 574 -10.22 -13.85 -7.51
N CYS A 575 -10.25 -15.17 -7.39
CA CYS A 575 -11.35 -15.89 -6.73
C CYS A 575 -11.28 -15.85 -5.20
N HIS A 576 -10.09 -15.63 -4.62
CA HIS A 576 -9.88 -15.75 -3.18
C HIS A 576 -9.28 -14.47 -2.57
N PRO A 577 -10.09 -13.69 -1.83
CA PRO A 577 -9.69 -12.40 -1.23
C PRO A 577 -8.43 -12.49 -0.36
N ALA A 578 -8.13 -13.63 0.26
CA ALA A 578 -6.93 -13.82 1.07
C ALA A 578 -5.63 -13.49 0.32
N PHE A 579 -5.59 -13.65 -1.01
CA PHE A 579 -4.44 -13.28 -1.84
C PHE A 579 -4.42 -11.81 -2.26
N GLN A 580 -5.47 -11.05 -1.93
CA GLN A 580 -5.56 -9.62 -2.19
C GLN A 580 -5.16 -8.76 -0.97
N TRP A 581 -4.73 -9.40 0.12
CA TRP A 581 -4.36 -8.78 1.37
C TRP A 581 -2.87 -8.99 1.68
N ASN A 582 -2.26 -8.05 2.41
CA ASN A 582 -0.83 -8.06 2.69
C ASN A 582 -0.49 -8.59 4.10
N ALA A 583 -1.16 -8.06 5.12
CA ALA A 583 -0.82 -8.34 6.52
C ALA A 583 -1.34 -9.69 7.05
N ASN A 584 -2.10 -10.44 6.23
CA ASN A 584 -2.60 -11.78 6.57
C ASN A 584 -1.59 -12.92 6.27
N LEU A 585 -0.36 -12.59 5.89
CA LEU A 585 0.73 -13.54 5.66
C LEU A 585 1.37 -13.95 6.98
N SER A 586 1.55 -15.24 7.23
CA SER A 586 2.35 -15.74 8.36
C SER A 586 3.21 -16.93 7.93
N PHE A 587 4.48 -16.94 8.36
CA PHE A 587 5.42 -18.02 8.04
C PHE A 587 5.42 -19.07 9.14
N HIS A 588 5.41 -20.35 8.74
CA HIS A 588 5.38 -21.50 9.62
C HIS A 588 6.58 -22.41 9.39
N THR A 589 6.77 -23.38 10.29
CA THR A 589 7.94 -24.26 10.27
C THR A 589 7.82 -25.30 9.17
N SER A 590 8.89 -25.47 8.41
CA SER A 590 9.22 -26.61 7.58
C SER A 590 10.48 -27.30 8.16
N GLU A 591 10.49 -28.64 8.23
CA GLU A 591 11.68 -29.36 8.70
C GLU A 591 12.79 -29.44 7.63
N ASN A 592 12.52 -28.94 6.42
CA ASN A 592 13.48 -28.79 5.33
C ASN A 592 13.66 -27.28 5.02
N PRO A 593 14.87 -26.72 5.16
CA PRO A 593 15.12 -25.29 4.96
C PRO A 593 14.95 -24.81 3.51
N THR A 594 14.88 -25.70 2.53
CA THR A 594 14.63 -25.35 1.14
C THR A 594 13.14 -25.25 0.81
N ILE A 595 12.25 -25.66 1.70
CA ILE A 595 10.80 -25.52 1.53
C ILE A 595 10.32 -24.35 2.36
N LEU A 596 9.82 -23.31 1.69
CA LEU A 596 9.14 -22.20 2.34
C LEU A 596 7.68 -22.59 2.57
N PHE A 597 7.23 -22.52 3.84
CA PHE A 597 5.85 -22.81 4.23
C PHE A 597 5.23 -21.62 4.95
N TYR A 598 4.02 -21.22 4.49
CA TYR A 598 3.32 -20.06 5.01
C TYR A 598 1.81 -20.20 4.87
N ARG A 599 1.10 -19.38 5.64
CA ARG A 599 -0.36 -19.24 5.58
C ARG A 599 -0.73 -17.87 5.06
N LYS A 600 -1.78 -17.82 4.24
CA LYS A 600 -2.57 -16.62 3.95
C LYS A 600 -3.89 -16.78 4.71
N ALA A 601 -4.03 -16.03 5.79
CA ALA A 601 -5.20 -16.11 6.64
C ALA A 601 -6.43 -15.50 5.96
N ARG A 602 -7.60 -15.96 6.32
CA ARG A 602 -8.90 -15.50 5.82
C ARG A 602 -9.20 -14.03 6.10
N SER A 603 -8.50 -13.41 7.04
CA SER A 603 -8.64 -11.99 7.41
C SER A 603 -7.30 -11.43 7.85
N GLU A 604 -7.14 -10.11 7.77
CA GLU A 604 -5.97 -9.43 8.32
C GLU A 604 -6.10 -9.26 9.85
N PRO A 605 -5.01 -9.43 10.60
CA PRO A 605 -5.00 -9.11 12.03
C PRO A 605 -5.12 -7.60 12.22
N VAL A 606 -5.89 -7.18 13.21
CA VAL A 606 -5.98 -5.75 13.57
C VAL A 606 -4.82 -5.39 14.48
N VAL A 607 -3.77 -4.83 13.90
CA VAL A 607 -2.55 -4.43 14.60
C VAL A 607 -2.37 -2.92 14.48
N GLN A 608 -2.04 -2.28 15.59
CA GLN A 608 -1.64 -0.88 15.64
C GLN A 608 -0.14 -0.80 15.95
N TRP A 609 0.52 0.25 15.50
CA TRP A 609 1.96 0.41 15.68
C TRP A 609 2.26 1.62 16.57
N THR A 610 2.85 1.37 17.75
CA THR A 610 3.40 2.40 18.62
C THR A 610 4.91 2.44 18.44
N GLY A 611 5.38 3.33 17.55
CA GLY A 611 6.77 3.29 17.08
C GLY A 611 7.02 2.00 16.29
N SER A 612 7.97 1.16 16.72
CA SER A 612 8.27 -0.15 16.11
C SER A 612 7.59 -1.34 16.80
N SER A 613 6.81 -1.08 17.86
CA SER A 613 6.18 -2.15 18.64
C SER A 613 4.75 -2.41 18.16
N PRO A 614 4.40 -3.68 17.84
CA PRO A 614 3.04 -4.05 17.47
C PRO A 614 2.15 -4.08 18.72
N LEU A 615 0.95 -3.56 18.57
CA LEU A 615 -0.11 -3.64 19.56
C LEU A 615 -1.33 -4.31 18.92
N HIS A 616 -1.61 -5.53 19.30
CA HIS A 616 -2.78 -6.26 18.83
C HIS A 616 -4.04 -5.71 19.49
N VAL A 617 -5.03 -5.33 18.67
CA VAL A 617 -6.34 -4.94 19.20
C VAL A 617 -7.02 -6.20 19.79
N PRO A 618 -7.51 -6.17 21.04
CA PRO A 618 -8.17 -7.34 21.64
C PRO A 618 -9.33 -7.84 20.77
N ALA A 619 -9.44 -9.16 20.60
CA ALA A 619 -10.40 -9.77 19.67
C ALA A 619 -11.87 -9.34 19.93
N ALA A 620 -12.26 -9.20 21.19
CA ALA A 620 -13.60 -8.75 21.57
C ALA A 620 -13.84 -7.27 21.12
N ILE A 621 -12.84 -6.42 21.30
CA ILE A 621 -12.87 -5.01 20.84
C ILE A 621 -12.90 -4.95 19.32
N ALA A 622 -12.00 -5.67 18.63
CA ALA A 622 -11.96 -5.74 17.18
C ALA A 622 -13.34 -6.15 16.62
N LYS A 623 -13.95 -7.20 17.15
CA LYS A 623 -15.29 -7.65 16.75
C LYS A 623 -16.35 -6.58 17.00
N SER A 624 -16.34 -5.93 18.17
CA SER A 624 -17.30 -4.86 18.50
C SER A 624 -17.16 -3.63 17.58
N LEU A 625 -15.96 -3.41 17.04
CA LEU A 625 -15.68 -2.36 16.05
C LEU A 625 -15.93 -2.83 14.60
N GLY A 626 -16.43 -4.04 14.38
CA GLY A 626 -16.80 -4.59 13.08
C GLY A 626 -15.62 -5.12 12.26
N PHE A 627 -14.54 -5.56 12.92
CA PHE A 627 -13.45 -6.28 12.26
C PHE A 627 -13.68 -7.80 12.39
N GLY A 628 -13.16 -8.58 11.41
CA GLY A 628 -13.09 -10.04 11.50
C GLY A 628 -14.37 -10.79 11.10
N ASP A 629 -15.37 -10.11 10.52
CA ASP A 629 -16.57 -10.75 9.97
C ASP A 629 -16.37 -11.29 8.53
N ASP A 630 -15.14 -11.33 8.04
CA ASP A 630 -14.83 -11.79 6.69
C ASP A 630 -15.04 -13.30 6.56
N ALA A 631 -16.03 -13.67 5.75
CA ALA A 631 -16.32 -15.05 5.36
C ALA A 631 -15.30 -15.54 4.32
N GLY A 632 -14.02 -15.54 4.68
CA GLY A 632 -12.93 -15.99 3.81
C GLY A 632 -12.42 -17.39 4.17
N ASP A 633 -11.53 -17.89 3.33
CA ASP A 633 -10.86 -19.17 3.49
C ASP A 633 -9.42 -18.99 3.97
N ASP A 634 -8.89 -20.00 4.66
CA ASP A 634 -7.47 -20.12 5.00
C ASP A 634 -6.72 -20.88 3.90
N PHE A 635 -5.56 -20.38 3.54
CA PHE A 635 -4.68 -21.04 2.58
C PHE A 635 -3.34 -21.36 3.21
N LEU A 636 -2.82 -22.55 2.89
CA LEU A 636 -1.49 -22.99 3.24
C LEU A 636 -0.69 -23.15 1.96
N VAL A 637 0.48 -22.54 1.89
CA VAL A 637 1.31 -22.59 0.70
C VAL A 637 2.66 -23.18 1.05
N ALA A 638 3.08 -24.19 0.31
CA ALA A 638 4.39 -24.83 0.40
C ALA A 638 5.13 -24.69 -0.92
N VAL A 639 6.32 -24.13 -0.93
CA VAL A 639 7.10 -23.90 -2.16
C VAL A 639 8.51 -24.44 -1.99
N ASN A 640 8.96 -25.25 -2.92
CA ASN A 640 10.34 -25.68 -3.02
C ASN A 640 11.18 -24.58 -3.65
N THR A 641 12.12 -23.98 -2.89
CA THR A 641 12.99 -22.93 -3.38
C THR A 641 14.24 -23.46 -4.12
N ASP A 642 14.45 -24.79 -4.16
CA ASP A 642 15.47 -25.43 -5.00
C ASP A 642 14.87 -25.80 -6.37
N PRO A 643 15.25 -25.13 -7.46
CA PRO A 643 14.68 -25.39 -8.79
C PRO A 643 15.21 -26.67 -9.45
N ARG A 644 16.08 -27.42 -8.82
CA ARG A 644 16.79 -28.55 -9.42
C ARG A 644 16.39 -29.90 -8.85
N HIS A 645 16.17 -29.98 -7.53
CA HIS A 645 15.98 -31.24 -6.84
C HIS A 645 14.62 -31.35 -6.20
N VAL A 646 14.08 -32.55 -6.22
CA VAL A 646 12.90 -32.91 -5.46
C VAL A 646 13.18 -32.71 -3.96
N GLN A 647 12.27 -32.04 -3.29
CA GLN A 647 12.36 -31.82 -1.85
C GLN A 647 11.11 -32.35 -1.16
N GLU A 648 11.27 -32.90 0.01
CA GLU A 648 10.17 -33.40 0.84
C GLU A 648 10.38 -33.03 2.31
N THR A 649 9.30 -32.89 3.04
CA THR A 649 9.36 -32.47 4.44
C THR A 649 8.07 -32.72 5.19
N MET A 650 8.15 -32.61 6.50
CA MET A 650 6.99 -32.35 7.35
C MET A 650 6.85 -30.81 7.54
N VAL A 651 5.65 -30.29 7.28
CA VAL A 651 5.27 -28.91 7.55
C VAL A 651 4.44 -28.83 8.82
N HIS A 652 4.59 -27.73 9.57
CA HIS A 652 3.88 -27.52 10.83
C HIS A 652 2.72 -26.53 10.62
N VAL A 653 1.52 -27.08 10.54
CA VAL A 653 0.28 -26.34 10.26
C VAL A 653 -0.21 -25.64 11.52
N PRO A 654 -0.56 -24.33 11.47
CA PRO A 654 -1.07 -23.59 12.62
C PRO A 654 -2.57 -23.88 12.86
N ILE A 655 -2.91 -25.11 13.19
CA ILE A 655 -4.30 -25.58 13.28
C ILE A 655 -5.12 -24.79 14.29
N HIS A 656 -4.52 -24.39 15.42
CA HIS A 656 -5.21 -23.62 16.47
C HIS A 656 -5.63 -22.24 15.99
N ASP A 657 -4.77 -21.57 15.18
CA ASP A 657 -5.10 -20.27 14.58
C ASP A 657 -6.22 -20.36 13.54
N MET A 658 -6.48 -21.57 13.04
CA MET A 658 -7.56 -21.88 12.11
C MET A 658 -8.81 -22.44 12.81
N GLY A 659 -8.77 -22.62 14.15
CA GLY A 659 -9.87 -23.19 14.93
C GLY A 659 -10.08 -24.68 14.66
N ILE A 660 -9.01 -25.42 14.37
CA ILE A 660 -9.02 -26.88 14.17
C ILE A 660 -8.42 -27.56 15.41
N ASP A 661 -9.13 -28.55 15.93
CA ASP A 661 -8.69 -29.34 17.10
C ASP A 661 -7.61 -30.36 16.72
N ASP A 662 -6.69 -30.66 17.64
CA ASP A 662 -5.54 -31.55 17.42
C ASP A 662 -5.89 -32.95 16.90
N ASP A 663 -6.98 -33.54 17.37
CA ASP A 663 -7.42 -34.89 17.01
C ASP A 663 -8.35 -34.93 15.79
N ARG A 664 -8.80 -33.79 15.31
CA ARG A 664 -9.75 -33.71 14.22
C ARG A 664 -9.02 -33.77 12.87
N PRO A 665 -9.35 -34.72 11.97
CA PRO A 665 -8.86 -34.68 10.60
C PRO A 665 -9.46 -33.48 9.85
N TYR A 666 -8.72 -32.92 8.91
CA TYR A 666 -9.17 -31.83 8.04
C TYR A 666 -8.71 -32.07 6.59
N VAL A 667 -9.44 -31.52 5.64
CA VAL A 667 -9.15 -31.68 4.22
C VAL A 667 -8.44 -30.43 3.71
N VAL A 668 -7.37 -30.64 2.94
CA VAL A 668 -6.72 -29.58 2.18
C VAL A 668 -6.82 -29.91 0.68
N ARG A 669 -7.29 -28.95 -0.11
CA ARG A 669 -7.39 -29.06 -1.56
C ARG A 669 -6.30 -28.22 -2.21
N ASP A 670 -5.43 -28.83 -2.97
CA ASP A 670 -4.44 -28.11 -3.76
C ASP A 670 -5.09 -27.46 -4.98
N LEU A 671 -5.12 -26.14 -5.02
CA LEU A 671 -5.74 -25.38 -6.12
C LEU A 671 -4.92 -25.39 -7.42
N LEU A 672 -3.67 -25.86 -7.39
CA LEU A 672 -2.85 -26.01 -8.61
C LEU A 672 -3.15 -27.31 -9.35
N SER A 673 -3.41 -28.41 -8.63
CA SER A 673 -3.65 -29.75 -9.18
C SER A 673 -5.07 -30.28 -8.99
N ASP A 674 -5.89 -29.61 -8.18
CA ASP A 674 -7.21 -30.06 -7.69
C ASP A 674 -7.18 -31.34 -6.81
N ALA A 675 -6.00 -31.82 -6.41
CA ALA A 675 -5.84 -32.96 -5.51
C ALA A 675 -6.29 -32.60 -4.08
N ARG A 676 -6.89 -33.59 -3.39
CA ARG A 676 -7.33 -33.46 -2.01
C ARG A 676 -6.54 -34.40 -1.12
N TYR A 677 -6.16 -33.88 0.06
CA TYR A 677 -5.43 -34.63 1.06
C TYR A 677 -6.14 -34.53 2.41
N THR A 678 -6.22 -35.63 3.13
CA THR A 678 -6.71 -35.63 4.51
C THR A 678 -5.51 -35.52 5.45
N TRP A 679 -5.44 -34.41 6.18
CA TRP A 679 -4.39 -34.11 7.16
C TRP A 679 -4.94 -34.24 8.58
N ARG A 680 -4.04 -34.45 9.57
CA ARG A 680 -4.38 -34.55 10.97
C ARG A 680 -3.30 -33.94 11.84
N GLY A 681 -3.73 -33.16 12.83
CA GLY A 681 -2.81 -32.49 13.76
C GLY A 681 -1.86 -31.51 13.07
N VAL A 682 -0.84 -31.08 13.78
CA VAL A 682 0.06 -30.02 13.35
C VAL A 682 1.02 -30.48 12.24
N ARG A 683 1.54 -31.71 12.29
CA ARG A 683 2.67 -32.15 11.47
C ARG A 683 2.20 -33.00 10.26
N ASN A 684 2.35 -32.46 9.05
CA ASN A 684 1.86 -33.08 7.81
C ASN A 684 2.93 -33.11 6.71
N TYR A 685 2.93 -34.17 5.90
CA TYR A 685 3.92 -34.42 4.86
C TYR A 685 3.60 -33.69 3.56
N VAL A 686 4.64 -33.12 2.91
CA VAL A 686 4.60 -32.60 1.54
C VAL A 686 5.82 -33.06 0.76
N ARG A 687 5.64 -33.31 -0.55
CA ARG A 687 6.71 -33.61 -1.52
C ARG A 687 6.55 -32.70 -2.72
N LEU A 688 7.61 -31.99 -3.09
CA LEU A 688 7.60 -30.96 -4.12
C LEU A 688 8.69 -31.26 -5.18
N ASP A 689 8.24 -31.51 -6.41
CA ASP A 689 9.09 -31.73 -7.57
C ASP A 689 9.14 -30.45 -8.41
N PRO A 690 10.29 -29.76 -8.55
CA PRO A 690 10.33 -28.48 -9.25
C PRO A 690 9.98 -28.58 -10.73
N HIS A 691 10.10 -29.75 -11.34
CA HIS A 691 9.76 -29.97 -12.74
C HIS A 691 8.26 -30.21 -12.97
N GLU A 692 7.58 -30.82 -11.99
CA GLU A 692 6.15 -31.16 -12.07
C GLU A 692 5.31 -30.22 -11.21
N THR A 693 5.58 -30.18 -9.90
CA THR A 693 4.81 -29.47 -8.88
C THR A 693 5.76 -28.68 -7.95
N PRO A 694 6.23 -27.50 -8.34
CA PRO A 694 7.20 -26.72 -7.56
C PRO A 694 6.65 -26.25 -6.20
N GLY A 695 5.34 -26.29 -6.03
CA GLY A 695 4.67 -25.93 -4.79
C GLY A 695 3.19 -26.30 -4.81
N HIS A 696 2.55 -26.17 -3.66
CA HIS A 696 1.12 -26.35 -3.47
C HIS A 696 0.47 -25.07 -2.93
N VAL A 697 -0.76 -24.84 -3.36
CA VAL A 697 -1.64 -23.80 -2.80
C VAL A 697 -2.87 -24.49 -2.23
N PHE A 698 -2.80 -24.84 -0.96
CA PHE A 698 -3.86 -25.59 -0.29
C PHE A 698 -4.95 -24.67 0.24
N LEU A 699 -6.18 -24.87 -0.21
CA LEU A 699 -7.39 -24.38 0.43
C LEU A 699 -7.74 -25.33 1.60
N VAL A 700 -7.96 -24.77 2.79
CA VAL A 700 -8.39 -25.55 3.96
C VAL A 700 -9.91 -25.68 3.95
N GLU A 701 -10.42 -26.86 3.59
CA GLU A 701 -11.86 -27.16 3.51
C GLU A 701 -12.37 -27.57 4.91
N ARG A 702 -12.95 -26.64 5.66
CA ARG A 702 -13.40 -26.88 7.07
C ARG A 702 -14.64 -27.76 7.17
N ASP A 703 -15.57 -27.69 6.21
CA ASP A 703 -16.85 -28.39 6.23
C ASP A 703 -16.83 -29.80 5.63
N ALA A 704 -15.80 -30.12 4.84
CA ALA A 704 -15.67 -31.43 4.19
C ALA A 704 -15.48 -32.61 5.18
N VAL A 705 -15.22 -32.32 6.45
CA VAL A 705 -15.06 -33.33 7.51
C VAL A 705 -16.42 -33.88 7.99
N ARG A 706 -17.54 -33.19 7.74
CA ARG A 706 -18.87 -33.69 8.11
C ARG A 706 -19.31 -34.89 7.27
N ASP A 707 -18.75 -35.02 6.06
CA ASP A 707 -19.10 -36.10 5.11
C ASP A 707 -18.17 -37.32 5.22
N LEU A 708 -17.13 -37.29 6.06
CA LEU A 708 -16.17 -38.38 6.29
C LEU A 708 -16.37 -39.13 7.62
N ALA A 709 -17.38 -38.77 8.40
CA ALA A 709 -17.75 -39.41 9.68
C ALA A 709 -19.04 -40.30 9.46
#